data_e37946679757f47cf3c3e8dfaec7e586
#
_entry.id   e37946679757f47cf3c3e8dfaec7e586
#
_cell.length_a   1.000
_cell.length_b   1.000
_cell.length_c   1.000
_cell.angle_alpha   90.00
_cell.angle_beta   90.00
_cell.angle_gamma   90.00
#
_symmetry.space_group_name_H-M   'P 1'
#
loop_
_entity.id
_entity.type
_entity.pdbx_description
1 polymer ?
#
loop_
_entity_poly.entity_id
_entity_poly.type
_entity_poly.pdbx_seq_one_letter_code
_entity_poly.pdbx_strand_id
1 'polypeptide(L)'
;MQGRFTQSAIKVLKLAQYEAKHLKHAHVGTEHILLGLLHEGTNVAAKALSSIGIDLYTVRQRVHELVEKEDFDDLETEEIGYSPEAKTIMEYAVEQAQALGHDYIGTEHILLGIIYDTESIACEILVSLGADLDIIHDAILDLLNEDTLNDMPKLNVFNENKAPKKDNNTKDNKQKNNSATPLLDKYGRDLNILAQEEKIDPVIGRNREIERVIQILSRRTKNNPILIGEPGVGKTAVTEGLAQRLINGNIPKVLASKRIISLNMASLVAGTKYRGDFEDRLKKIIDEIIENKNIILFIDEMHTLVGAGAAEGSMDAANILKPALSRGEIQVIGATTLKEYKKYIEKDSALERRFQTIMVNEPSVEDAISILKGIRNKYEEFHCAKITDEAIQAAVKISQRYITDRFLPDKAIDLMDEAAAKVRLKTVNIPTNISQLEQKIQDLKKAKEKAIDNQDYELAATIRDQEIQIKEELATAKTAWETQNNAQIAVTEEDIADVATLWTGIPVKRLVAKEADRLLHIEDIIHKRVVGQNEGVNAVAKAIRRARAGLKDPKRPIGSFLFLGPTGVGKTELARSLAEAIFGDESAMIRFDMSEYMEKHTVSRMLGAPPGYIGYDEGGLLTDAVRRKPYAVILLDEIEKAHPDIFNILLQVLDDGRLTDSQGRTVDFKNTVIIMTSNAGAFKLQPQKTNTMGFAVNEDKQIKQNAKKIVMEEVKRQFKPEFLNRIDEIIIFEPLTDKELTQIVTLLLNDVQKRLAEMDIELIIKDEVKSYLLKHGTDTIYGARPLKRAVQRYLQDPLAEQLLQKNIKSMQKIIVDCVDDKLTFKVDDVLPTENIENLTDNFEVTNK
;
A
#
# COMPACT_ATOMS: atom_id res chain seq x y z
N MET A 1 -29.18 -16.03 -18.08
CA MET A 1 -29.14 -14.57 -17.95
C MET A 1 -29.89 -13.99 -16.72
N GLN A 2 -30.81 -14.70 -16.06
CA GLN A 2 -31.63 -14.16 -14.95
C GLN A 2 -30.88 -13.89 -13.61
N GLY A 3 -29.64 -14.27 -13.45
CA GLY A 3 -28.91 -14.15 -12.18
C GLY A 3 -28.15 -12.83 -11.93
N ARG A 4 -28.15 -11.89 -12.88
CA ARG A 4 -27.40 -10.63 -12.78
C ARG A 4 -28.26 -9.37 -12.66
N PHE A 5 -29.58 -9.47 -12.80
CA PHE A 5 -30.48 -8.33 -12.68
C PHE A 5 -30.78 -7.99 -11.22
N THR A 6 -30.80 -6.70 -10.90
CA THR A 6 -31.26 -6.23 -9.58
C THR A 6 -32.74 -6.49 -9.36
N GLN A 7 -33.19 -6.48 -8.10
CA GLN A 7 -34.62 -6.65 -7.79
C GLN A 7 -35.48 -5.57 -8.44
N SER A 8 -35.00 -4.31 -8.49
CA SER A 8 -35.69 -3.21 -9.18
C SER A 8 -35.77 -3.44 -10.69
N ALA A 9 -34.70 -3.91 -11.33
CA ALA A 9 -34.70 -4.24 -12.75
C ALA A 9 -35.68 -5.39 -13.08
N ILE A 10 -35.72 -6.44 -12.24
CA ILE A 10 -36.72 -7.53 -12.40
C ILE A 10 -38.14 -7.00 -12.24
N LYS A 11 -38.40 -6.08 -11.30
CA LYS A 11 -39.69 -5.45 -11.09
C LYS A 11 -40.14 -4.62 -12.32
N VAL A 12 -39.19 -3.84 -12.90
CA VAL A 12 -39.41 -3.08 -14.15
C VAL A 12 -39.82 -3.99 -15.30
N LEU A 13 -39.14 -5.12 -15.50
CA LEU A 13 -39.47 -6.08 -16.55
C LEU A 13 -40.86 -6.71 -16.37
N LYS A 14 -41.26 -6.97 -15.11
CA LYS A 14 -42.64 -7.41 -14.80
C LYS A 14 -43.67 -6.32 -15.07
N LEU A 15 -43.37 -5.07 -14.75
CA LEU A 15 -44.22 -3.93 -15.04
C LEU A 15 -44.34 -3.69 -16.55
N ALA A 16 -43.26 -3.89 -17.32
CA ALA A 16 -43.29 -3.84 -18.79
C ALA A 16 -44.22 -4.89 -19.37
N GLN A 17 -44.22 -6.12 -18.83
CA GLN A 17 -45.19 -7.16 -19.23
C GLN A 17 -46.64 -6.76 -18.87
N TYR A 18 -46.85 -6.13 -17.72
CA TYR A 18 -48.14 -5.63 -17.30
C TYR A 18 -48.66 -4.52 -18.25
N GLU A 19 -47.82 -3.55 -18.62
CA GLU A 19 -48.16 -2.47 -19.54
C GLU A 19 -48.45 -3.01 -20.93
N ALA A 20 -47.72 -4.00 -21.45
CA ALA A 20 -48.00 -4.66 -22.73
C ALA A 20 -49.37 -5.36 -22.73
N LYS A 21 -49.72 -6.06 -21.64
CA LYS A 21 -51.07 -6.64 -21.46
C LYS A 21 -52.16 -5.58 -21.40
N HIS A 22 -51.92 -4.49 -20.69
CA HIS A 22 -52.88 -3.39 -20.55
C HIS A 22 -53.15 -2.67 -21.88
N LEU A 23 -52.11 -2.54 -22.72
CA LEU A 23 -52.20 -1.95 -24.05
C LEU A 23 -52.70 -2.91 -25.14
N LYS A 24 -52.85 -4.20 -24.80
CA LYS A 24 -53.26 -5.30 -25.68
C LYS A 24 -52.27 -5.55 -26.84
N HIS A 25 -50.97 -5.46 -26.56
CA HIS A 25 -49.93 -5.76 -27.53
C HIS A 25 -49.46 -7.23 -27.43
N ALA A 26 -49.14 -7.86 -28.57
CA ALA A 26 -48.75 -9.27 -28.64
C ALA A 26 -47.37 -9.56 -28.03
N HIS A 27 -46.48 -8.58 -27.97
CA HIS A 27 -45.12 -8.71 -27.50
C HIS A 27 -44.69 -7.55 -26.58
N VAL A 28 -43.79 -7.81 -25.68
CA VAL A 28 -43.16 -6.74 -24.87
C VAL A 28 -42.11 -6.05 -25.72
N GLY A 29 -42.41 -4.86 -26.25
CA GLY A 29 -41.49 -4.02 -27.02
C GLY A 29 -40.64 -3.09 -26.10
N THR A 30 -39.82 -2.27 -26.74
CA THR A 30 -38.92 -1.31 -26.08
C THR A 30 -39.70 -0.21 -25.36
N GLU A 31 -40.81 0.25 -25.92
CA GLU A 31 -41.78 1.21 -25.35
C GLU A 31 -42.38 0.72 -24.03
N HIS A 32 -42.63 -0.58 -23.90
CA HIS A 32 -43.15 -1.17 -22.66
C HIS A 32 -42.09 -1.22 -21.58
N ILE A 33 -40.80 -1.43 -21.95
CA ILE A 33 -39.69 -1.37 -20.99
C ILE A 33 -39.56 0.07 -20.48
N LEU A 34 -39.67 1.08 -21.34
CA LEU A 34 -39.63 2.49 -20.95
C LEU A 34 -40.78 2.84 -20.00
N LEU A 35 -42.01 2.37 -20.29
CA LEU A 35 -43.17 2.52 -19.41
C LEU A 35 -42.93 1.81 -18.05
N GLY A 36 -42.37 0.62 -18.06
CA GLY A 36 -42.02 -0.12 -16.83
C GLY A 36 -41.01 0.61 -15.96
N LEU A 37 -40.00 1.26 -16.56
CA LEU A 37 -39.02 2.09 -15.86
C LEU A 37 -39.68 3.27 -15.14
N LEU A 38 -40.59 3.97 -15.81
CA LEU A 38 -41.33 5.11 -15.25
C LEU A 38 -42.40 4.70 -14.24
N HIS A 39 -43.05 3.54 -14.42
CA HIS A 39 -44.10 3.05 -13.53
C HIS A 39 -43.57 2.64 -12.17
N GLU A 40 -42.38 2.13 -12.06
CA GLU A 40 -41.70 1.80 -10.77
C GLU A 40 -41.40 3.08 -9.96
N GLY A 41 -41.07 4.19 -10.62
CA GLY A 41 -41.04 5.55 -10.07
C GLY A 41 -39.96 5.88 -9.05
N THR A 42 -39.33 4.88 -8.39
CA THR A 42 -38.32 5.08 -7.31
C THR A 42 -36.89 4.79 -7.76
N ASN A 43 -36.73 4.18 -8.91
CA ASN A 43 -35.42 3.75 -9.44
C ASN A 43 -34.61 4.92 -10.05
N VAL A 44 -33.30 4.67 -10.28
CA VAL A 44 -32.35 5.66 -10.82
C VAL A 44 -32.83 6.16 -12.21
N ALA A 45 -33.27 5.25 -13.07
CA ALA A 45 -33.75 5.59 -14.41
C ALA A 45 -35.00 6.52 -14.38
N ALA A 46 -35.97 6.23 -13.49
CA ALA A 46 -37.14 7.09 -13.33
C ALA A 46 -36.78 8.48 -12.79
N LYS A 47 -35.81 8.56 -11.85
CA LYS A 47 -35.32 9.84 -11.33
C LYS A 47 -34.62 10.65 -12.42
N ALA A 48 -33.78 10.01 -13.24
CA ALA A 48 -33.12 10.66 -14.37
C ALA A 48 -34.12 11.22 -15.37
N LEU A 49 -35.12 10.44 -15.76
CA LEU A 49 -36.17 10.88 -16.68
C LEU A 49 -37.09 11.99 -16.09
N SER A 50 -37.41 11.89 -14.79
CA SER A 50 -38.24 12.91 -14.11
C SER A 50 -37.48 14.24 -13.96
N SER A 51 -36.13 14.22 -13.78
CA SER A 51 -35.31 15.45 -13.70
C SER A 51 -35.34 16.27 -14.98
N ILE A 52 -35.63 15.61 -16.11
CA ILE A 52 -35.75 16.21 -17.47
C ILE A 52 -37.21 16.54 -17.82
N GLY A 53 -38.15 16.22 -16.93
CA GLY A 53 -39.59 16.52 -17.13
C GLY A 53 -40.33 15.46 -17.89
N ILE A 54 -39.82 14.25 -18.03
CA ILE A 54 -40.49 13.12 -18.65
C ILE A 54 -41.22 12.32 -17.58
N ASP A 55 -42.56 12.22 -17.70
CA ASP A 55 -43.39 11.48 -16.77
C ASP A 55 -44.12 10.28 -17.46
N LEU A 56 -44.64 9.36 -16.65
CA LEU A 56 -45.34 8.18 -17.11
C LEU A 56 -46.57 8.51 -17.96
N TYR A 57 -47.27 9.62 -17.68
CA TYR A 57 -48.48 10.00 -18.37
C TYR A 57 -48.22 10.47 -19.82
N THR A 58 -47.21 11.32 -20.00
CA THR A 58 -46.82 11.85 -21.32
C THR A 58 -46.23 10.73 -22.20
N VAL A 59 -45.41 9.82 -21.66
CA VAL A 59 -44.91 8.68 -22.41
C VAL A 59 -46.05 7.72 -22.82
N ARG A 60 -47.00 7.44 -21.92
CA ARG A 60 -48.14 6.56 -22.23
C ARG A 60 -49.03 7.14 -23.32
N GLN A 61 -49.30 8.45 -23.33
CA GLN A 61 -50.00 9.10 -24.41
C GLN A 61 -49.30 8.94 -25.76
N ARG A 62 -47.96 9.11 -25.75
CA ARG A 62 -47.14 9.03 -26.94
C ARG A 62 -47.07 7.61 -27.52
N VAL A 63 -47.03 6.60 -26.64
CA VAL A 63 -47.12 5.17 -27.04
C VAL A 63 -48.44 4.90 -27.73
N HIS A 64 -49.57 5.41 -27.22
CA HIS A 64 -50.87 5.27 -27.85
C HIS A 64 -50.97 5.94 -29.23
N GLU A 65 -50.21 6.99 -29.51
CA GLU A 65 -50.18 7.68 -30.79
C GLU A 65 -49.31 6.99 -31.86
N LEU A 66 -48.20 6.37 -31.44
CA LEU A 66 -47.19 5.82 -32.34
C LEU A 66 -47.34 4.33 -32.62
N VAL A 67 -47.93 3.57 -31.69
CA VAL A 67 -48.08 2.12 -31.82
C VAL A 67 -49.54 1.80 -32.13
N GLU A 68 -49.83 1.25 -33.36
CA GLU A 68 -51.17 0.82 -33.77
C GLU A 68 -51.64 -0.35 -32.88
N LYS A 69 -52.91 -0.31 -32.51
CA LYS A 69 -53.55 -1.42 -31.78
C LYS A 69 -53.61 -2.65 -32.68
N GLU A 70 -52.90 -3.68 -32.33
CA GLU A 70 -53.14 -5.01 -32.88
C GLU A 70 -54.41 -5.58 -32.20
N ASP A 71 -55.44 -5.88 -32.98
CA ASP A 71 -56.68 -6.53 -32.50
C ASP A 71 -56.37 -7.98 -32.12
N PHE A 72 -55.99 -8.20 -30.87
CA PHE A 72 -55.90 -9.54 -30.28
C PHE A 72 -57.05 -9.73 -29.28
N ASP A 73 -58.09 -10.44 -29.74
CA ASP A 73 -59.07 -11.04 -28.86
C ASP A 73 -58.47 -12.33 -28.25
N ASP A 74 -58.53 -12.44 -26.92
CA ASP A 74 -58.23 -13.62 -26.11
C ASP A 74 -56.76 -14.19 -26.08
N LEU A 75 -55.92 -13.59 -25.23
CA LEU A 75 -54.73 -14.28 -24.74
C LEU A 75 -54.88 -14.65 -23.24
N GLU A 76 -55.33 -15.88 -22.98
CA GLU A 76 -55.21 -16.57 -21.68
C GLU A 76 -53.76 -17.07 -21.37
N THR A 77 -52.74 -16.51 -22.00
CA THR A 77 -51.36 -16.92 -21.73
C THR A 77 -50.75 -16.10 -20.57
N GLU A 78 -50.23 -16.79 -19.56
CA GLU A 78 -49.69 -16.19 -18.33
C GLU A 78 -48.48 -15.28 -18.62
N GLU A 79 -47.69 -15.50 -19.66
CA GLU A 79 -46.49 -14.71 -19.98
C GLU A 79 -46.41 -14.27 -21.44
N ILE A 80 -46.30 -12.94 -21.70
CA ILE A 80 -46.03 -12.38 -23.03
C ILE A 80 -44.54 -12.40 -23.33
N GLY A 81 -44.12 -12.84 -24.52
CA GLY A 81 -42.73 -12.87 -24.97
C GLY A 81 -42.16 -11.49 -25.29
N TYR A 82 -40.84 -11.31 -25.16
CA TYR A 82 -40.16 -10.07 -25.55
C TYR A 82 -39.91 -10.02 -27.06
N SER A 83 -40.07 -8.82 -27.66
CA SER A 83 -39.72 -8.58 -29.06
C SER A 83 -38.21 -8.75 -29.31
N PRO A 84 -37.78 -8.93 -30.58
CA PRO A 84 -36.32 -8.98 -30.88
C PRO A 84 -35.60 -7.72 -30.44
N GLU A 85 -36.17 -6.54 -30.64
CA GLU A 85 -35.61 -5.24 -30.29
C GLU A 85 -35.49 -5.10 -28.76
N ALA A 86 -36.51 -5.53 -28.01
CA ALA A 86 -36.45 -5.54 -26.54
C ALA A 86 -35.34 -6.45 -26.00
N LYS A 87 -35.03 -7.57 -26.69
CA LYS A 87 -33.88 -8.44 -26.32
C LYS A 87 -32.53 -7.78 -26.62
N THR A 88 -32.43 -7.07 -27.75
CA THR A 88 -31.22 -6.30 -28.12
C THR A 88 -30.92 -5.21 -27.08
N ILE A 89 -31.93 -4.49 -26.60
CA ILE A 89 -31.75 -3.50 -25.51
C ILE A 89 -31.24 -4.18 -24.24
N MET A 90 -31.71 -5.38 -23.91
CA MET A 90 -31.20 -6.09 -22.75
C MET A 90 -29.73 -6.54 -22.93
N GLU A 91 -29.29 -6.85 -24.14
CA GLU A 91 -27.88 -7.13 -24.46
C GLU A 91 -27.03 -5.87 -24.31
N TYR A 92 -27.49 -4.74 -24.84
CA TYR A 92 -26.83 -3.45 -24.63
C TYR A 92 -26.76 -3.05 -23.15
N ALA A 93 -27.78 -3.33 -22.36
CA ALA A 93 -27.77 -3.09 -20.92
C ALA A 93 -26.67 -3.90 -20.21
N VAL A 94 -26.40 -5.15 -20.69
CA VAL A 94 -25.27 -5.96 -20.18
C VAL A 94 -23.93 -5.34 -20.57
N GLU A 95 -23.78 -4.87 -21.81
CA GLU A 95 -22.57 -4.22 -22.29
C GLU A 95 -22.29 -2.93 -21.53
N GLN A 96 -23.31 -2.11 -21.27
CA GLN A 96 -23.19 -0.87 -20.49
C GLN A 96 -22.82 -1.13 -19.03
N ALA A 97 -23.38 -2.18 -18.41
CA ALA A 97 -22.98 -2.59 -17.07
C ALA A 97 -21.51 -2.99 -17.00
N GLN A 98 -21.02 -3.73 -18.01
CA GLN A 98 -19.60 -4.11 -18.11
C GLN A 98 -18.69 -2.89 -18.36
N ALA A 99 -19.12 -1.96 -19.21
CA ALA A 99 -18.38 -0.73 -19.51
C ALA A 99 -18.23 0.18 -18.27
N LEU A 100 -19.23 0.19 -17.39
CA LEU A 100 -19.22 0.91 -16.12
C LEU A 100 -18.52 0.13 -14.98
N GLY A 101 -18.09 -1.12 -15.23
CA GLY A 101 -17.41 -1.95 -14.25
C GLY A 101 -18.34 -2.55 -13.18
N HIS A 102 -19.64 -2.65 -13.45
CA HIS A 102 -20.62 -3.19 -12.52
C HIS A 102 -20.86 -4.69 -12.75
N ASP A 103 -20.91 -5.48 -11.68
CA ASP A 103 -21.19 -6.92 -11.72
C ASP A 103 -22.70 -7.24 -11.77
N TYR A 104 -23.57 -6.22 -11.71
CA TYR A 104 -25.02 -6.33 -11.72
C TYR A 104 -25.64 -5.46 -12.83
N ILE A 105 -26.87 -5.79 -13.23
CA ILE A 105 -27.66 -5.04 -14.22
C ILE A 105 -28.80 -4.36 -13.50
N GLY A 106 -28.71 -3.04 -13.34
CA GLY A 106 -29.72 -2.19 -12.72
C GLY A 106 -30.60 -1.51 -13.76
N THR A 107 -31.56 -0.71 -13.29
CA THR A 107 -32.49 0.08 -14.09
C THR A 107 -31.80 1.15 -14.94
N GLU A 108 -30.75 1.71 -14.41
CA GLU A 108 -29.83 2.65 -15.07
C GLU A 108 -29.21 2.04 -16.34
N HIS A 109 -28.75 0.80 -16.24
CA HIS A 109 -28.14 0.10 -17.38
C HIS A 109 -29.21 -0.22 -18.48
N ILE A 110 -30.45 -0.50 -18.06
CA ILE A 110 -31.55 -0.72 -19.02
C ILE A 110 -31.88 0.59 -19.77
N LEU A 111 -31.90 1.73 -19.06
CA LEU A 111 -32.14 3.03 -19.71
C LEU A 111 -30.96 3.43 -20.60
N LEU A 112 -29.74 3.17 -20.21
CA LEU A 112 -28.57 3.36 -21.06
C LEU A 112 -28.63 2.48 -22.32
N GLY A 113 -29.11 1.23 -22.21
CA GLY A 113 -29.34 0.36 -23.34
C GLY A 113 -30.39 0.90 -24.33
N ILE A 114 -31.48 1.53 -23.83
CA ILE A 114 -32.48 2.21 -24.63
C ILE A 114 -31.90 3.40 -25.41
N ILE A 115 -31.09 4.22 -24.74
CA ILE A 115 -30.44 5.41 -25.33
C ILE A 115 -29.40 5.00 -26.39
N TYR A 116 -28.72 3.87 -26.19
CA TYR A 116 -27.70 3.37 -27.12
C TYR A 116 -28.29 2.89 -28.43
N ASP A 117 -29.52 2.34 -28.41
CA ASP A 117 -30.27 1.93 -29.58
C ASP A 117 -31.17 3.07 -30.12
N THR A 118 -30.55 3.92 -30.95
CA THR A 118 -31.22 5.10 -31.52
C THR A 118 -32.37 4.77 -32.50
N GLU A 119 -32.48 3.51 -32.96
CA GLU A 119 -33.52 3.07 -33.87
C GLU A 119 -34.73 2.46 -33.13
N SER A 120 -34.67 2.35 -31.79
CA SER A 120 -35.74 1.77 -30.98
C SER A 120 -36.93 2.72 -30.83
N ILE A 121 -38.18 2.17 -30.78
CA ILE A 121 -39.40 2.93 -30.53
C ILE A 121 -39.33 3.72 -29.24
N ALA A 122 -38.73 3.17 -28.20
CA ALA A 122 -38.51 3.85 -26.93
C ALA A 122 -37.63 5.10 -27.08
N CYS A 123 -36.57 5.03 -27.89
CA CYS A 123 -35.72 6.19 -28.19
C CYS A 123 -36.46 7.24 -29.01
N GLU A 124 -37.23 6.83 -30.01
CA GLU A 124 -38.05 7.74 -30.82
C GLU A 124 -39.08 8.50 -29.95
N ILE A 125 -39.70 7.82 -28.98
CA ILE A 125 -40.61 8.45 -28.01
C ILE A 125 -39.89 9.50 -27.19
N LEU A 126 -38.70 9.19 -26.64
CA LEU A 126 -37.93 10.13 -25.84
C LEU A 126 -37.53 11.38 -26.63
N VAL A 127 -37.05 11.19 -27.87
CA VAL A 127 -36.69 12.31 -28.75
C VAL A 127 -37.91 13.13 -29.14
N SER A 128 -39.09 12.47 -29.44
CA SER A 128 -40.34 13.17 -29.79
C SER A 128 -40.91 14.02 -28.66
N LEU A 129 -40.58 13.69 -27.39
CA LEU A 129 -40.92 14.45 -26.19
C LEU A 129 -39.90 15.58 -25.91
N GLY A 130 -38.91 15.77 -26.80
CA GLY A 130 -37.90 16.84 -26.68
C GLY A 130 -36.74 16.50 -25.76
N ALA A 131 -36.57 15.24 -25.41
CA ALA A 131 -35.43 14.80 -24.60
C ALA A 131 -34.14 14.76 -25.45
N ASP A 132 -33.06 15.31 -24.88
CA ASP A 132 -31.73 15.17 -25.42
C ASP A 132 -31.08 13.93 -24.77
N LEU A 133 -30.66 12.98 -25.61
CA LEU A 133 -30.13 11.69 -25.15
C LEU A 133 -28.82 11.85 -24.35
N ASP A 134 -27.99 12.84 -24.71
CA ASP A 134 -26.74 13.14 -24.01
C ASP A 134 -27.04 13.68 -22.58
N ILE A 135 -28.13 14.48 -22.45
CA ILE A 135 -28.55 14.99 -21.13
C ILE A 135 -29.09 13.87 -20.25
N ILE A 136 -29.82 12.89 -20.81
CA ILE A 136 -30.27 11.70 -20.06
C ILE A 136 -29.09 10.86 -19.62
N HIS A 137 -28.12 10.65 -20.50
CA HIS A 137 -26.90 9.92 -20.19
C HIS A 137 -26.13 10.58 -19.02
N ASP A 138 -25.90 11.89 -19.10
CA ASP A 138 -25.19 12.64 -18.04
C ASP A 138 -25.98 12.61 -16.72
N ALA A 139 -27.31 12.75 -16.75
CA ALA A 139 -28.15 12.66 -15.55
C ALA A 139 -28.08 11.27 -14.88
N ILE A 140 -27.97 10.19 -15.66
CA ILE A 140 -27.76 8.84 -15.11
C ILE A 140 -26.39 8.75 -14.43
N LEU A 141 -25.33 9.25 -15.07
CA LEU A 141 -23.97 9.20 -14.51
C LEU A 141 -23.85 10.05 -13.23
N ASP A 142 -24.49 11.20 -13.18
CA ASP A 142 -24.51 12.05 -11.99
C ASP A 142 -25.23 11.35 -10.82
N LEU A 143 -26.38 10.72 -11.06
CA LEU A 143 -27.11 9.95 -10.06
C LEU A 143 -26.34 8.71 -9.59
N LEU A 144 -25.61 8.03 -10.47
CA LEU A 144 -24.73 6.91 -10.10
C LEU A 144 -23.55 7.36 -9.24
N ASN A 145 -22.98 8.53 -9.51
CA ASN A 145 -21.94 9.13 -8.68
C ASN A 145 -22.47 9.59 -7.31
N GLU A 146 -23.72 10.07 -7.23
CA GLU A 146 -24.37 10.40 -5.96
C GLU A 146 -24.75 9.15 -5.16
N ASP A 147 -25.16 8.06 -5.78
CA ASP A 147 -25.48 6.80 -5.09
C ASP A 147 -24.22 6.07 -4.58
N THR A 148 -23.07 6.18 -5.26
CA THR A 148 -21.78 5.69 -4.72
C THR A 148 -21.29 6.51 -3.53
N LEU A 149 -21.70 7.78 -3.40
CA LEU A 149 -21.50 8.62 -2.21
C LEU A 149 -22.56 8.38 -1.13
N ASN A 150 -23.73 7.83 -1.46
CA ASN A 150 -24.84 7.57 -0.54
C ASN A 150 -24.79 6.18 0.13
N ASP A 151 -24.03 5.23 -0.39
CA ASP A 151 -23.71 3.95 0.26
C ASP A 151 -22.62 4.07 1.35
N MET A 152 -21.98 5.23 1.49
CA MET A 152 -21.26 5.60 2.72
C MET A 152 -22.27 6.19 3.73
N PRO A 153 -22.29 5.76 4.99
CA PRO A 153 -23.24 6.25 5.99
C PRO A 153 -23.10 7.78 6.14
N LYS A 154 -24.14 8.48 5.76
CA LYS A 154 -24.25 9.95 5.97
C LYS A 154 -24.20 10.26 7.46
N LEU A 155 -23.08 10.79 7.92
CA LEU A 155 -23.05 11.54 9.18
C LEU A 155 -23.76 12.88 8.93
N ASN A 156 -24.99 12.97 9.39
CA ASN A 156 -25.73 14.22 9.44
C ASN A 156 -25.05 15.18 10.41
N VAL A 157 -24.40 16.21 9.87
CA VAL A 157 -24.09 17.40 10.66
C VAL A 157 -25.32 18.31 10.57
N PHE A 158 -26.12 18.27 11.63
CA PHE A 158 -27.15 19.27 11.86
C PHE A 158 -26.51 20.61 12.17
N ASN A 159 -26.87 21.64 11.42
CA ASN A 159 -26.86 23.00 11.92
C ASN A 159 -28.19 23.65 11.57
N GLU A 160 -29.17 23.46 12.47
CA GLU A 160 -30.33 24.34 12.56
C GLU A 160 -29.95 25.58 13.36
N ASN A 161 -30.00 26.73 12.72
CA ASN A 161 -30.45 27.95 13.42
C ASN A 161 -31.07 28.95 12.47
N LYS A 162 -32.43 28.98 12.59
CA LYS A 162 -33.32 30.15 12.53
C LYS A 162 -33.37 30.98 11.26
N ALA A 163 -34.50 30.79 10.62
CA ALA A 163 -35.16 31.79 9.76
C ALA A 163 -35.44 33.11 10.50
N PRO A 164 -35.57 34.24 9.78
CA PRO A 164 -36.94 34.67 9.54
C PRO A 164 -37.24 35.05 8.06
N LYS A 165 -38.53 34.85 7.73
CA LYS A 165 -39.23 35.29 6.53
C LYS A 165 -39.11 36.79 6.29
N LYS A 166 -38.95 37.21 5.04
CA LYS A 166 -39.82 38.15 4.35
C LYS A 166 -39.42 38.40 2.88
N ASP A 167 -40.33 38.04 2.03
CA ASP A 167 -40.93 38.79 0.91
C ASP A 167 -40.05 39.41 -0.19
N ASN A 168 -40.37 38.91 -1.35
CA ASN A 168 -40.63 39.60 -2.60
C ASN A 168 -39.49 40.02 -3.55
N ASN A 169 -39.62 39.41 -4.71
CA ASN A 169 -39.31 39.99 -6.03
C ASN A 169 -37.87 40.49 -6.26
N THR A 170 -37.05 39.62 -6.79
CA THR A 170 -36.20 40.09 -7.88
C THR A 170 -35.92 38.94 -8.85
N LYS A 171 -36.13 39.27 -10.08
CA LYS A 171 -36.02 38.46 -11.29
C LYS A 171 -34.73 37.66 -11.36
N ASP A 172 -34.88 36.38 -11.78
CA ASP A 172 -33.82 35.53 -12.33
C ASP A 172 -32.90 36.32 -13.25
N ASN A 173 -31.70 36.62 -12.77
CA ASN A 173 -30.55 36.88 -13.62
C ASN A 173 -29.63 35.68 -13.54
N LYS A 174 -29.90 34.68 -14.36
CA LYS A 174 -28.84 33.77 -14.79
C LYS A 174 -27.79 34.64 -15.48
N GLN A 175 -26.77 35.03 -14.73
CA GLN A 175 -25.50 35.48 -15.31
C GLN A 175 -24.96 34.28 -16.10
N LYS A 176 -25.20 34.28 -17.40
CA LYS A 176 -24.27 33.66 -18.33
C LYS A 176 -22.91 34.25 -18.02
N ASN A 177 -22.05 33.50 -17.34
CA ASN A 177 -20.64 33.78 -17.29
C ASN A 177 -20.15 33.74 -18.74
N ASN A 178 -20.13 34.87 -19.41
CA ASN A 178 -19.34 35.08 -20.60
C ASN A 178 -17.87 35.06 -20.16
N SER A 179 -17.33 33.90 -19.85
CA SER A 179 -15.90 33.74 -19.64
C SER A 179 -15.24 33.94 -21.00
N ALA A 180 -14.21 34.77 -21.02
CA ALA A 180 -13.42 34.98 -22.24
C ALA A 180 -12.69 33.72 -22.72
N THR A 181 -12.80 32.61 -21.98
CA THR A 181 -12.06 31.34 -22.20
C THR A 181 -12.92 30.11 -21.87
N PRO A 182 -14.03 29.87 -22.60
CA PRO A 182 -14.99 28.81 -22.26
C PRO A 182 -14.42 27.40 -22.40
N LEU A 183 -13.55 27.13 -23.38
CA LEU A 183 -12.95 25.82 -23.56
C LEU A 183 -11.85 25.55 -22.51
N LEU A 184 -11.05 26.55 -22.21
CA LEU A 184 -10.00 26.45 -21.21
C LEU A 184 -10.58 26.23 -19.80
N ASP A 185 -11.70 26.88 -19.48
CA ASP A 185 -12.41 26.70 -18.19
C ASP A 185 -13.10 25.31 -18.11
N LYS A 186 -13.45 24.69 -19.25
CA LYS A 186 -14.00 23.32 -19.29
C LYS A 186 -12.95 22.23 -19.01
N TYR A 187 -11.73 22.39 -19.52
CA TYR A 187 -10.66 21.37 -19.42
C TYR A 187 -9.54 21.73 -18.45
N GLY A 188 -9.59 22.91 -17.83
CA GLY A 188 -8.61 23.41 -16.88
C GLY A 188 -9.22 23.78 -15.54
N ARG A 189 -8.37 23.87 -14.50
CA ARG A 189 -8.72 24.37 -13.17
C ARG A 189 -8.03 25.70 -12.95
N ASP A 190 -8.79 26.75 -12.62
CA ASP A 190 -8.23 28.06 -12.27
C ASP A 190 -7.69 28.06 -10.84
N LEU A 191 -6.36 28.09 -10.72
CA LEU A 191 -5.71 28.08 -9.41
C LEU A 191 -5.91 29.40 -8.64
N ASN A 192 -6.16 30.51 -9.32
CA ASN A 192 -6.42 31.79 -8.64
C ASN A 192 -7.80 31.76 -7.94
N ILE A 193 -8.82 31.21 -8.60
CA ILE A 193 -10.16 31.05 -8.00
C ILE A 193 -10.09 30.12 -6.80
N LEU A 194 -9.43 28.95 -6.96
CA LEU A 194 -9.26 27.99 -5.87
C LEU A 194 -8.49 28.57 -4.68
N ALA A 195 -7.48 29.43 -4.94
CA ALA A 195 -6.76 30.11 -3.89
C ALA A 195 -7.61 31.18 -3.18
N GLN A 196 -8.50 31.88 -3.91
CA GLN A 196 -9.41 32.86 -3.36
C GLN A 196 -10.51 32.20 -2.47
N GLU A 197 -10.92 31.00 -2.84
CA GLU A 197 -11.88 30.18 -2.09
C GLU A 197 -11.24 29.39 -0.94
N GLU A 198 -9.94 29.60 -0.66
CA GLU A 198 -9.15 28.89 0.38
C GLU A 198 -9.14 27.36 0.23
N LYS A 199 -9.43 26.87 -0.98
CA LYS A 199 -9.43 25.41 -1.28
C LYS A 199 -8.04 24.83 -1.50
N ILE A 200 -7.02 25.67 -1.69
CA ILE A 200 -5.62 25.28 -1.85
C ILE A 200 -4.96 25.13 -0.47
N ASP A 201 -4.09 24.16 -0.35
CA ASP A 201 -3.32 23.95 0.88
C ASP A 201 -2.27 25.05 1.09
N PRO A 202 -1.96 25.43 2.35
CA PRO A 202 -0.95 26.42 2.62
C PRO A 202 0.42 25.93 2.19
N VAL A 203 1.11 26.71 1.33
CA VAL A 203 2.43 26.37 0.82
C VAL A 203 3.54 26.89 1.73
N ILE A 204 4.26 25.97 2.34
CA ILE A 204 5.31 26.25 3.33
C ILE A 204 6.68 25.79 2.80
N GLY A 205 7.73 26.57 3.08
CA GLY A 205 9.12 26.17 2.77
C GLY A 205 9.58 26.35 1.32
N ARG A 206 8.70 26.76 0.37
CA ARG A 206 9.00 26.85 -1.08
C ARG A 206 9.26 28.27 -1.59
N ASN A 207 9.63 29.18 -0.72
CA ASN A 207 9.81 30.60 -1.08
C ASN A 207 10.87 30.82 -2.17
N ARG A 208 11.99 30.10 -2.12
CA ARG A 208 13.09 30.23 -3.10
C ARG A 208 12.67 29.79 -4.50
N GLU A 209 11.99 28.65 -4.58
CA GLU A 209 11.50 28.11 -5.84
C GLU A 209 10.44 29.02 -6.45
N ILE A 210 9.46 29.51 -5.65
CA ILE A 210 8.42 30.46 -6.10
C ILE A 210 9.05 31.76 -6.60
N GLU A 211 10.01 32.34 -5.87
CA GLU A 211 10.73 33.55 -6.32
C GLU A 211 11.46 33.30 -7.64
N ARG A 212 12.05 32.13 -7.80
CA ARG A 212 12.72 31.76 -9.04
C ARG A 212 11.74 31.61 -10.20
N VAL A 213 10.56 31.04 -9.98
CA VAL A 213 9.46 30.97 -10.97
C VAL A 213 9.06 32.39 -11.39
N ILE A 214 8.83 33.30 -10.43
CA ILE A 214 8.48 34.71 -10.66
C ILE A 214 9.56 35.40 -11.51
N GLN A 215 10.84 35.22 -11.17
CA GLN A 215 11.95 35.78 -11.92
C GLN A 215 11.97 35.30 -13.38
N ILE A 216 11.75 34.00 -13.62
CA ILE A 216 11.76 33.44 -14.96
C ILE A 216 10.55 33.93 -15.76
N LEU A 217 9.35 33.92 -15.20
CA LEU A 217 8.13 34.43 -15.84
C LEU A 217 8.23 35.91 -16.23
N SER A 218 9.03 36.68 -15.48
CA SER A 218 9.25 38.12 -15.75
C SER A 218 10.31 38.40 -16.82
N ARG A 219 10.99 37.38 -17.39
CA ARG A 219 12.01 37.55 -18.43
C ARG A 219 11.38 37.81 -19.77
N ARG A 220 12.11 38.49 -20.64
CA ARG A 220 11.72 38.76 -22.04
C ARG A 220 11.78 37.50 -22.92
N THR A 221 12.75 36.62 -22.68
CA THR A 221 12.99 35.38 -23.41
C THR A 221 13.26 34.25 -22.43
N LYS A 222 12.99 32.99 -22.78
CA LYS A 222 13.07 31.83 -21.88
C LYS A 222 12.26 32.07 -20.62
N ASN A 223 11.03 32.53 -20.77
CA ASN A 223 10.12 32.92 -19.74
C ASN A 223 9.17 31.77 -19.29
N ASN A 224 9.48 30.53 -19.67
CA ASN A 224 8.74 29.33 -19.29
C ASN A 224 9.57 28.52 -18.26
N PRO A 225 9.21 28.52 -16.98
CA PRO A 225 9.86 27.65 -16.00
C PRO A 225 9.40 26.20 -16.13
N ILE A 226 10.33 25.27 -15.93
CA ILE A 226 10.01 23.87 -15.75
C ILE A 226 10.53 23.37 -14.39
N LEU A 227 9.62 22.87 -13.57
CA LEU A 227 9.89 22.31 -12.26
C LEU A 227 10.33 20.85 -12.40
N ILE A 228 11.54 20.55 -11.97
CA ILE A 228 12.12 19.22 -12.07
C ILE A 228 12.38 18.69 -10.67
N GLY A 229 11.87 17.51 -10.36
CA GLY A 229 12.09 16.87 -9.04
C GLY A 229 11.47 15.49 -9.01
N GLU A 230 11.82 14.72 -8.02
CA GLU A 230 11.24 13.39 -7.81
C GLU A 230 9.72 13.47 -7.53
N PRO A 231 8.98 12.35 -7.73
CA PRO A 231 7.54 12.32 -7.40
C PRO A 231 7.32 12.64 -5.91
N GLY A 232 6.24 13.35 -5.58
CA GLY A 232 5.87 13.63 -4.19
C GLY A 232 6.68 14.72 -3.47
N VAL A 233 7.65 15.42 -4.14
CA VAL A 233 8.42 16.51 -3.50
C VAL A 233 7.66 17.84 -3.43
N GLY A 234 6.45 17.95 -3.99
CA GLY A 234 5.63 19.16 -3.95
C GLY A 234 5.88 20.11 -5.12
N LYS A 235 6.07 19.61 -6.36
CA LYS A 235 6.19 20.44 -7.57
C LYS A 235 4.93 21.26 -7.84
N THR A 236 3.76 20.65 -7.72
CA THR A 236 2.45 21.28 -7.90
C THR A 236 2.22 22.38 -6.86
N ALA A 237 2.62 22.14 -5.60
CA ALA A 237 2.53 23.10 -4.51
C ALA A 237 3.31 24.40 -4.80
N VAL A 238 4.42 24.37 -5.55
CA VAL A 238 5.13 25.59 -5.94
C VAL A 238 4.26 26.49 -6.83
N THR A 239 3.47 25.91 -7.74
CA THR A 239 2.57 26.65 -8.63
C THR A 239 1.34 27.14 -7.86
N GLU A 240 0.83 26.37 -6.94
CA GLU A 240 -0.25 26.75 -6.03
C GLU A 240 0.17 27.90 -5.12
N GLY A 241 1.39 27.84 -4.58
CA GLY A 241 1.97 28.95 -3.81
C GLY A 241 2.18 30.24 -4.62
N LEU A 242 2.47 30.11 -5.92
CA LEU A 242 2.50 31.25 -6.83
C LEU A 242 1.09 31.86 -6.97
N ALA A 243 0.04 31.05 -7.13
CA ALA A 243 -1.33 31.52 -7.22
C ALA A 243 -1.78 32.24 -5.91
N GLN A 244 -1.42 31.70 -4.74
CA GLN A 244 -1.67 32.37 -3.46
C GLN A 244 -0.97 33.73 -3.35
N ARG A 245 0.29 33.85 -3.81
CA ARG A 245 1.01 35.13 -3.84
C ARG A 245 0.41 36.12 -4.82
N LEU A 246 -0.15 35.62 -5.95
CA LEU A 246 -0.87 36.47 -6.92
C LEU A 246 -2.08 37.17 -6.26
N ILE A 247 -2.85 36.47 -5.48
CA ILE A 247 -4.02 36.99 -4.79
C ILE A 247 -3.62 37.93 -3.65
N ASN A 248 -2.59 37.59 -2.89
CA ASN A 248 -2.10 38.39 -1.76
C ASN A 248 -1.34 39.67 -2.18
N GLY A 249 -1.17 39.92 -3.46
CA GLY A 249 -0.54 41.11 -4.00
C GLY A 249 1.00 41.20 -3.85
N ASN A 250 1.66 40.15 -3.38
CA ASN A 250 3.11 40.08 -3.16
C ASN A 250 3.91 39.67 -4.43
N ILE A 251 3.58 40.32 -5.56
CA ILE A 251 4.14 39.95 -6.88
C ILE A 251 4.42 41.23 -7.70
N PRO A 252 5.41 41.20 -8.64
CA PRO A 252 5.66 42.29 -9.57
C PRO A 252 4.42 42.63 -10.40
N LYS A 253 4.22 43.94 -10.65
CA LYS A 253 3.06 44.48 -11.40
C LYS A 253 2.83 43.79 -12.76
N VAL A 254 3.88 43.27 -13.39
CA VAL A 254 3.82 42.55 -14.69
C VAL A 254 3.01 41.26 -14.60
N LEU A 255 2.98 40.61 -13.44
CA LEU A 255 2.27 39.37 -13.20
C LEU A 255 0.95 39.52 -12.46
N ALA A 256 0.67 40.70 -11.88
CA ALA A 256 -0.48 40.94 -11.00
C ALA A 256 -1.86 40.72 -11.67
N SER A 257 -1.96 40.81 -13.00
CA SER A 257 -3.21 40.58 -13.75
C SER A 257 -3.29 39.17 -14.37
N LYS A 258 -2.33 38.28 -14.05
CA LYS A 258 -2.25 36.95 -14.65
C LYS A 258 -3.15 35.94 -13.92
N ARG A 259 -3.76 35.02 -14.68
CA ARG A 259 -4.49 33.84 -14.20
C ARG A 259 -3.64 32.59 -14.47
N ILE A 260 -3.53 31.72 -13.47
CA ILE A 260 -2.83 30.43 -13.61
C ILE A 260 -3.89 29.37 -13.77
N ILE A 261 -3.87 28.69 -14.91
CA ILE A 261 -4.83 27.61 -15.20
C ILE A 261 -4.07 26.29 -15.34
N SER A 262 -4.42 25.34 -14.48
CA SER A 262 -3.87 23.97 -14.53
C SER A 262 -4.64 23.16 -15.56
N LEU A 263 -3.98 22.70 -16.61
CA LEU A 263 -4.57 21.93 -17.69
C LEU A 263 -4.58 20.44 -17.34
N ASN A 264 -5.76 19.82 -17.41
CA ASN A 264 -5.89 18.37 -17.21
C ASN A 264 -5.79 17.63 -18.55
N MET A 265 -4.63 16.99 -18.78
CA MET A 265 -4.36 16.28 -20.02
C MET A 265 -5.26 15.05 -20.23
N ALA A 266 -5.62 14.35 -19.15
CA ALA A 266 -6.51 13.19 -19.21
C ALA A 266 -7.91 13.59 -19.69
N SER A 267 -8.43 14.72 -19.22
CA SER A 267 -9.74 15.26 -19.65
C SER A 267 -9.76 15.68 -21.11
N LEU A 268 -8.62 16.12 -21.67
CA LEU A 268 -8.51 16.49 -23.08
C LEU A 268 -8.56 15.29 -24.02
N VAL A 269 -8.02 14.14 -23.57
CA VAL A 269 -8.00 12.89 -24.32
C VAL A 269 -9.31 12.13 -24.16
N ALA A 270 -9.99 12.28 -23.02
CA ALA A 270 -11.26 11.60 -22.76
C ALA A 270 -12.32 11.95 -23.82
N GLY A 271 -13.01 10.93 -24.34
CA GLY A 271 -14.08 11.08 -25.35
C GLY A 271 -13.60 11.44 -26.76
N THR A 272 -12.29 11.40 -27.08
CA THR A 272 -11.81 11.55 -28.46
C THR A 272 -11.76 10.18 -29.14
N LYS A 273 -12.53 9.99 -30.22
CA LYS A 273 -12.49 8.75 -31.04
C LYS A 273 -11.34 8.76 -32.05
N TYR A 274 -10.91 9.93 -32.47
CA TYR A 274 -9.86 10.11 -33.49
C TYR A 274 -8.75 11.05 -32.99
N ARG A 275 -7.53 10.81 -33.46
CA ARG A 275 -6.34 11.65 -33.18
C ARG A 275 -6.58 13.14 -33.46
N GLY A 276 -7.30 13.46 -34.58
CA GLY A 276 -7.59 14.83 -34.97
C GLY A 276 -8.43 15.62 -33.97
N ASP A 277 -9.33 14.94 -33.24
CA ASP A 277 -10.22 15.64 -32.30
C ASP A 277 -9.42 16.23 -31.11
N PHE A 278 -8.44 15.47 -30.60
CA PHE A 278 -7.55 15.96 -29.54
C PHE A 278 -6.66 17.11 -30.03
N GLU A 279 -6.07 16.98 -31.23
CA GLU A 279 -5.22 18.02 -31.82
C GLU A 279 -6.04 19.32 -32.03
N ASP A 280 -7.28 19.22 -32.49
CA ASP A 280 -8.19 20.35 -32.69
C ASP A 280 -8.62 20.99 -31.36
N ARG A 281 -8.92 20.18 -30.32
CA ARG A 281 -9.21 20.72 -28.99
C ARG A 281 -8.02 21.48 -28.40
N LEU A 282 -6.83 20.89 -28.44
CA LEU A 282 -5.62 21.54 -27.92
C LEU A 282 -5.30 22.82 -28.70
N LYS A 283 -5.47 22.82 -30.03
CA LYS A 283 -5.28 24.01 -30.87
C LYS A 283 -6.23 25.14 -30.51
N LYS A 284 -7.53 24.85 -30.34
CA LYS A 284 -8.53 25.84 -29.92
C LYS A 284 -8.20 26.45 -28.56
N ILE A 285 -7.74 25.63 -27.59
CA ILE A 285 -7.30 26.11 -26.27
C ILE A 285 -6.10 27.04 -26.41
N ILE A 286 -5.13 26.70 -27.25
CA ILE A 286 -3.96 27.55 -27.50
C ILE A 286 -4.40 28.89 -28.12
N ASP A 287 -5.33 28.87 -29.08
CA ASP A 287 -5.86 30.08 -29.71
C ASP A 287 -6.58 30.96 -28.67
N GLU A 288 -7.38 30.40 -27.74
CA GLU A 288 -7.98 31.13 -26.62
C GLU A 288 -6.92 31.77 -25.70
N ILE A 289 -5.79 31.09 -25.44
CA ILE A 289 -4.70 31.63 -24.61
C ILE A 289 -3.98 32.76 -25.33
N ILE A 290 -3.78 32.66 -26.63
CA ILE A 290 -3.14 33.69 -27.45
C ILE A 290 -3.98 34.96 -27.50
N GLU A 291 -5.30 34.81 -27.63
CA GLU A 291 -6.25 35.95 -27.60
C GLU A 291 -6.27 36.62 -26.21
N ASN A 292 -6.20 35.79 -25.14
CA ASN A 292 -6.21 36.25 -23.75
C ASN A 292 -4.78 36.22 -23.15
N LYS A 293 -3.99 37.23 -23.40
CA LYS A 293 -2.57 37.36 -22.99
C LYS A 293 -2.32 37.29 -21.47
N ASN A 294 -3.37 37.23 -20.64
CA ASN A 294 -3.27 37.23 -19.18
C ASN A 294 -3.25 35.80 -18.56
N ILE A 295 -3.05 34.78 -19.36
CA ILE A 295 -3.08 33.38 -18.90
C ILE A 295 -1.65 32.85 -18.79
N ILE A 296 -1.39 32.12 -17.70
CA ILE A 296 -0.21 31.26 -17.51
C ILE A 296 -0.73 29.84 -17.43
N LEU A 297 -0.32 28.99 -18.34
CA LEU A 297 -0.72 27.59 -18.38
C LEU A 297 0.19 26.76 -17.46
N PHE A 298 -0.38 26.01 -16.53
CA PHE A 298 0.34 25.01 -15.76
C PHE A 298 0.05 23.63 -16.33
N ILE A 299 1.11 22.87 -16.61
CA ILE A 299 1.02 21.50 -17.14
C ILE A 299 1.83 20.61 -16.21
N ASP A 300 1.10 19.81 -15.42
CA ASP A 300 1.72 18.75 -14.63
C ASP A 300 2.05 17.55 -15.54
N GLU A 301 3.04 16.76 -15.15
CA GLU A 301 3.54 15.64 -15.96
C GLU A 301 3.81 16.04 -17.44
N MET A 302 4.49 17.15 -17.66
CA MET A 302 4.70 17.72 -18.99
C MET A 302 5.29 16.72 -20.01
N HIS A 303 5.93 15.66 -19.57
CA HIS A 303 6.44 14.58 -20.40
C HIS A 303 5.34 13.82 -21.16
N THR A 304 4.11 13.82 -20.66
CA THR A 304 2.95 13.21 -21.32
C THR A 304 2.62 13.88 -22.66
N LEU A 305 2.97 15.16 -22.82
CA LEU A 305 2.80 15.89 -24.08
C LEU A 305 3.79 15.48 -25.17
N VAL A 306 4.98 15.04 -24.78
CA VAL A 306 6.14 14.82 -25.69
C VAL A 306 6.33 13.33 -26.03
N GLY A 307 5.79 12.42 -25.24
CA GLY A 307 6.21 11.03 -25.32
C GLY A 307 5.18 9.96 -25.04
N ALA A 308 3.92 10.25 -25.11
CA ALA A 308 2.86 9.26 -24.87
C ALA A 308 2.75 8.16 -25.93
N GLY A 309 3.88 7.75 -26.56
CA GLY A 309 3.81 6.63 -27.49
C GLY A 309 5.11 6.24 -28.15
N ALA A 310 5.71 5.19 -27.64
CA ALA A 310 6.69 4.39 -28.36
C ALA A 310 6.06 3.47 -29.45
N ALA A 311 4.78 3.59 -29.73
CA ALA A 311 4.11 2.92 -30.84
C ALA A 311 3.99 3.89 -32.02
N GLU A 312 4.32 3.45 -33.22
CA GLU A 312 4.13 4.19 -34.48
C GLU A 312 2.69 4.71 -34.56
N GLY A 313 2.51 6.04 -34.43
CA GLY A 313 1.21 6.70 -34.49
C GLY A 313 0.77 7.48 -33.25
N SER A 314 1.59 7.58 -32.19
CA SER A 314 1.21 8.29 -30.96
C SER A 314 1.21 9.82 -31.12
N MET A 315 0.32 10.45 -30.33
CA MET A 315 0.04 11.87 -30.33
C MET A 315 1.26 12.67 -29.87
N ASP A 316 1.80 13.56 -30.72
CA ASP A 316 2.85 14.51 -30.33
C ASP A 316 2.25 15.91 -30.16
N ALA A 317 1.58 16.11 -29.01
CA ALA A 317 1.00 17.41 -28.64
C ALA A 317 2.06 18.52 -28.53
N ALA A 318 3.32 18.14 -28.35
CA ALA A 318 4.43 19.08 -28.36
C ALA A 318 4.56 19.84 -29.67
N ASN A 319 4.28 19.21 -30.82
CA ASN A 319 4.34 19.87 -32.12
C ASN A 319 3.33 20.99 -32.26
N ILE A 320 2.21 20.95 -31.57
CA ILE A 320 1.17 22.00 -31.56
C ILE A 320 1.61 23.17 -30.67
N LEU A 321 2.27 22.90 -29.54
CA LEU A 321 2.73 23.93 -28.59
C LEU A 321 4.01 24.63 -29.05
N LYS A 322 4.92 23.94 -29.77
CA LYS A 322 6.21 24.46 -30.21
C LYS A 322 6.12 25.81 -30.94
N PRO A 323 5.22 26.05 -31.91
CA PRO A 323 5.11 27.34 -32.62
C PRO A 323 4.76 28.48 -31.66
N ALA A 324 3.77 28.31 -30.80
CA ALA A 324 3.30 29.33 -29.85
C ALA A 324 4.37 29.65 -28.77
N LEU A 325 5.04 28.63 -28.23
CA LEU A 325 6.20 28.79 -27.35
C LEU A 325 7.37 29.49 -28.03
N SER A 326 7.60 29.18 -29.30
CA SER A 326 8.72 29.76 -30.07
C SER A 326 8.54 31.26 -30.34
N ARG A 327 7.30 31.68 -30.57
CA ARG A 327 6.93 33.08 -30.76
C ARG A 327 6.76 33.84 -29.46
N GLY A 328 6.74 33.13 -28.31
CA GLY A 328 6.50 33.75 -26.98
C GLY A 328 5.08 34.24 -26.79
N GLU A 329 4.12 33.63 -27.51
CA GLU A 329 2.69 34.00 -27.47
C GLU A 329 2.02 33.43 -26.24
N ILE A 330 2.53 32.34 -25.69
CA ILE A 330 2.04 31.69 -24.47
C ILE A 330 3.12 31.58 -23.40
N GLN A 331 2.71 31.61 -22.14
CA GLN A 331 3.55 31.36 -20.97
C GLN A 331 3.12 30.04 -20.32
N VAL A 332 4.09 29.14 -20.09
CA VAL A 332 3.84 27.82 -19.56
C VAL A 332 4.75 27.54 -18.36
N ILE A 333 4.18 26.99 -17.31
CA ILE A 333 4.89 26.37 -16.18
C ILE A 333 4.74 24.86 -16.35
N GLY A 334 5.85 24.15 -16.56
CA GLY A 334 5.84 22.68 -16.63
C GLY A 334 6.28 22.04 -15.33
N ALA A 335 5.81 20.84 -15.02
CA ALA A 335 6.35 19.99 -13.96
C ALA A 335 6.65 18.60 -14.52
N THR A 336 7.79 18.01 -14.12
CA THR A 336 8.20 16.66 -14.56
C THR A 336 9.26 16.07 -13.63
N THR A 337 9.60 14.80 -13.82
CA THR A 337 10.73 14.17 -13.11
C THR A 337 12.04 14.37 -13.87
N LEU A 338 13.17 14.18 -13.18
CA LEU A 338 14.50 14.32 -13.81
C LEU A 338 14.73 13.28 -14.91
N LYS A 339 14.24 12.05 -14.71
CA LYS A 339 14.36 10.96 -15.70
C LYS A 339 13.59 11.26 -16.97
N GLU A 340 12.36 11.73 -16.82
CA GLU A 340 11.46 12.06 -17.92
C GLU A 340 11.92 13.33 -18.65
N TYR A 341 12.42 14.33 -17.93
CA TYR A 341 13.02 15.51 -18.51
C TYR A 341 14.16 15.13 -19.47
N LYS A 342 15.11 14.32 -19.01
CA LYS A 342 16.24 13.85 -19.84
C LYS A 342 15.80 12.99 -21.03
N LYS A 343 14.77 12.16 -20.83
CA LYS A 343 14.29 11.22 -21.86
C LYS A 343 13.52 11.93 -22.99
N TYR A 344 12.69 12.90 -22.66
CA TYR A 344 11.69 13.47 -23.56
C TYR A 344 11.95 14.94 -23.90
N ILE A 345 12.31 15.80 -22.94
CA ILE A 345 12.39 17.25 -23.15
C ILE A 345 13.80 17.69 -23.56
N GLU A 346 14.84 17.19 -22.89
CA GLU A 346 16.23 17.53 -23.18
C GLU A 346 16.68 17.08 -24.60
N LYS A 347 16.11 15.99 -25.11
CA LYS A 347 16.35 15.50 -26.46
C LYS A 347 15.74 16.38 -27.55
N ASP A 348 14.70 17.15 -27.22
CA ASP A 348 14.05 18.07 -28.13
C ASP A 348 14.65 19.48 -27.99
N SER A 349 15.60 19.82 -28.87
CA SER A 349 16.33 21.08 -28.84
C SER A 349 15.44 22.33 -28.96
N ALA A 350 14.22 22.19 -29.51
CA ALA A 350 13.28 23.29 -29.65
C ALA A 350 12.59 23.60 -28.31
N LEU A 351 12.25 22.57 -27.53
CA LEU A 351 11.68 22.71 -26.19
C LEU A 351 12.74 23.12 -25.18
N GLU A 352 13.92 22.48 -25.18
CA GLU A 352 15.02 22.77 -24.25
C GLU A 352 15.40 24.26 -24.24
N ARG A 353 15.46 24.87 -25.42
CA ARG A 353 15.80 26.29 -25.56
C ARG A 353 14.71 27.24 -25.05
N ARG A 354 13.50 26.79 -24.81
CA ARG A 354 12.35 27.60 -24.37
C ARG A 354 12.04 27.50 -22.91
N PHE A 355 12.40 26.39 -22.27
CA PHE A 355 12.21 26.16 -20.85
C PHE A 355 13.46 26.49 -20.03
N GLN A 356 13.25 27.01 -18.83
CA GLN A 356 14.29 27.22 -17.83
C GLN A 356 14.05 26.28 -16.65
N THR A 357 14.99 25.41 -16.37
CA THR A 357 14.89 24.41 -15.32
C THR A 357 14.98 25.01 -13.92
N ILE A 358 14.14 24.51 -13.02
CA ILE A 358 14.15 24.77 -11.58
C ILE A 358 14.13 23.43 -10.88
N MET A 359 15.17 23.12 -10.10
CA MET A 359 15.21 21.90 -9.31
C MET A 359 14.37 22.08 -8.04
N VAL A 360 13.45 21.17 -7.81
CA VAL A 360 12.64 21.07 -6.59
C VAL A 360 13.12 19.87 -5.82
N ASN A 361 13.90 20.11 -4.79
CA ASN A 361 14.48 19.07 -3.94
C ASN A 361 13.49 18.63 -2.84
N GLU A 362 13.75 17.46 -2.27
CA GLU A 362 13.05 16.98 -1.08
C GLU A 362 13.21 18.01 0.07
N PRO A 363 12.14 18.36 0.80
CA PRO A 363 12.22 19.31 1.91
C PRO A 363 13.02 18.70 3.08
N SER A 364 13.58 19.58 3.92
CA SER A 364 14.18 19.14 5.18
C SER A 364 13.14 18.56 6.14
N VAL A 365 13.59 17.80 7.16
CA VAL A 365 12.70 17.27 8.20
C VAL A 365 11.90 18.38 8.89
N GLU A 366 12.55 19.52 9.16
CA GLU A 366 11.94 20.66 9.84
C GLU A 366 10.89 21.33 8.95
N ASP A 367 11.18 21.49 7.65
CA ASP A 367 10.22 22.01 6.68
C ASP A 367 9.04 21.06 6.50
N ALA A 368 9.30 19.75 6.43
CA ALA A 368 8.25 18.73 6.31
C ALA A 368 7.30 18.73 7.52
N ILE A 369 7.84 18.83 8.75
CA ILE A 369 7.02 18.97 9.97
C ILE A 369 6.17 20.24 9.89
N SER A 370 6.75 21.35 9.41
CA SER A 370 6.03 22.62 9.26
C SER A 370 4.91 22.52 8.22
N ILE A 371 5.15 21.81 7.11
CA ILE A 371 4.14 21.53 6.08
C ILE A 371 2.98 20.72 6.66
N LEU A 372 3.26 19.60 7.34
CA LEU A 372 2.23 18.77 7.94
C LEU A 372 1.41 19.52 8.99
N LYS A 373 2.05 20.37 9.80
CA LYS A 373 1.35 21.25 10.75
C LYS A 373 0.42 22.24 10.05
N GLY A 374 0.82 22.75 8.89
CA GLY A 374 0.00 23.68 8.10
C GLY A 374 -1.26 23.05 7.51
N ILE A 375 -1.16 21.77 7.06
CA ILE A 375 -2.30 21.05 6.47
C ILE A 375 -3.15 20.31 7.51
N ARG A 376 -2.66 20.18 8.76
CA ARG A 376 -3.30 19.40 9.84
C ARG A 376 -4.79 19.63 9.98
N ASN A 377 -5.22 20.90 10.03
CA ASN A 377 -6.61 21.24 10.29
C ASN A 377 -7.57 20.65 9.25
N LYS A 378 -7.18 20.63 7.96
CA LYS A 378 -8.00 20.03 6.89
C LYS A 378 -8.16 18.52 7.06
N TYR A 379 -7.08 17.84 7.47
CA TYR A 379 -7.14 16.39 7.74
C TYR A 379 -7.91 16.08 9.02
N GLU A 380 -7.80 16.93 10.07
CA GLU A 380 -8.60 16.81 11.29
C GLU A 380 -10.09 16.97 11.02
N GLU A 381 -10.47 17.93 10.16
CA GLU A 381 -11.85 18.15 9.74
C GLU A 381 -12.38 16.95 8.92
N PHE A 382 -11.58 16.45 7.97
CA PHE A 382 -11.97 15.33 7.10
C PHE A 382 -12.16 14.01 7.88
N HIS A 383 -11.22 13.70 8.78
CA HIS A 383 -11.27 12.46 9.56
C HIS A 383 -12.02 12.57 10.87
N CYS A 384 -12.44 13.77 11.27
CA CYS A 384 -13.05 14.02 12.59
C CYS A 384 -12.19 13.51 13.75
N ALA A 385 -10.85 13.61 13.63
CA ALA A 385 -9.87 13.11 14.59
C ALA A 385 -8.79 14.16 14.84
N LYS A 386 -8.35 14.37 16.08
CA LYS A 386 -7.25 15.28 16.39
C LYS A 386 -5.91 14.63 16.09
N ILE A 387 -4.99 15.34 15.47
CA ILE A 387 -3.63 14.87 15.17
C ILE A 387 -2.65 15.56 16.11
N THR A 388 -1.98 14.77 16.96
CA THR A 388 -1.03 15.30 17.94
C THR A 388 0.26 15.78 17.27
N ASP A 389 0.97 16.71 17.91
CA ASP A 389 2.26 17.20 17.42
C ASP A 389 3.31 16.09 17.39
N GLU A 390 3.23 15.14 18.33
CA GLU A 390 4.07 13.96 18.40
C GLU A 390 3.81 13.04 17.21
N ALA A 391 2.55 12.85 16.81
CA ALA A 391 2.18 12.07 15.63
C ALA A 391 2.74 12.68 14.34
N ILE A 392 2.69 14.01 14.19
CA ILE A 392 3.26 14.70 13.03
C ILE A 392 4.79 14.49 12.98
N GLN A 393 5.48 14.67 14.11
CA GLN A 393 6.92 14.45 14.17
C GLN A 393 7.29 12.99 13.89
N ALA A 394 6.49 12.06 14.43
CA ALA A 394 6.65 10.63 14.18
C ALA A 394 6.42 10.31 12.70
N ALA A 395 5.37 10.84 12.06
CA ALA A 395 5.09 10.62 10.64
C ALA A 395 6.29 11.02 9.75
N VAL A 396 6.90 12.17 10.00
CA VAL A 396 8.06 12.64 9.22
C VAL A 396 9.30 11.81 9.52
N LYS A 397 9.64 11.57 10.80
CA LYS A 397 10.85 10.83 11.19
C LYS A 397 10.78 9.35 10.78
N ILE A 398 9.62 8.72 11.00
CA ILE A 398 9.41 7.31 10.65
C ILE A 398 9.41 7.14 9.14
N SER A 399 8.68 7.98 8.39
CA SER A 399 8.67 7.89 6.93
C SER A 399 10.05 8.15 6.32
N GLN A 400 10.82 9.11 6.83
CA GLN A 400 12.18 9.36 6.38
C GLN A 400 13.09 8.16 6.61
N ARG A 401 12.97 7.51 7.77
CA ARG A 401 13.86 6.41 8.18
C ARG A 401 13.50 5.08 7.55
N TYR A 402 12.20 4.78 7.40
CA TYR A 402 11.72 3.45 7.05
C TYR A 402 11.11 3.34 5.64
N ILE A 403 10.70 4.47 5.03
CA ILE A 403 10.12 4.50 3.68
C ILE A 403 11.13 5.17 2.75
N THR A 404 11.90 4.35 2.02
CA THR A 404 13.02 4.82 1.17
C THR A 404 12.67 4.97 -0.30
N ASP A 405 11.55 4.41 -0.74
CA ASP A 405 11.07 4.40 -2.13
C ASP A 405 10.23 5.62 -2.52
N ARG A 406 9.86 6.46 -1.53
CA ARG A 406 9.09 7.69 -1.69
C ARG A 406 9.79 8.88 -1.04
N PHE A 407 9.36 10.10 -1.37
CA PHE A 407 9.99 11.34 -0.92
C PHE A 407 9.08 12.16 0.01
N LEU A 408 9.69 12.96 0.90
CA LEU A 408 8.97 13.95 1.70
C LEU A 408 8.49 15.11 0.80
N PRO A 409 7.36 15.76 1.10
CA PRO A 409 6.47 15.51 2.26
C PRO A 409 5.42 14.41 2.03
N ASP A 410 5.21 13.96 0.79
CA ASP A 410 4.14 13.07 0.34
C ASP A 410 4.03 11.80 1.21
N LYS A 411 5.13 11.06 1.38
CA LYS A 411 5.15 9.84 2.22
C LYS A 411 4.74 10.07 3.68
N ALA A 412 5.00 11.26 4.22
CA ALA A 412 4.61 11.59 5.59
C ALA A 412 3.16 12.02 5.68
N ILE A 413 2.65 12.68 4.64
CA ILE A 413 1.23 13.04 4.50
C ILE A 413 0.39 11.78 4.37
N ASP A 414 0.74 10.87 3.46
CA ASP A 414 0.06 9.59 3.27
C ASP A 414 0.02 8.77 4.57
N LEU A 415 1.14 8.73 5.30
CA LEU A 415 1.24 8.01 6.57
C LEU A 415 0.32 8.61 7.65
N MET A 416 0.23 9.92 7.70
CA MET A 416 -0.65 10.66 8.62
C MET A 416 -2.12 10.44 8.25
N ASP A 417 -2.45 10.51 6.97
CA ASP A 417 -3.81 10.32 6.43
C ASP A 417 -4.33 8.91 6.72
N GLU A 418 -3.54 7.88 6.41
CA GLU A 418 -3.93 6.50 6.67
C GLU A 418 -4.03 6.19 8.17
N ALA A 419 -3.16 6.78 9.00
CA ALA A 419 -3.27 6.63 10.45
C ALA A 419 -4.56 7.27 11.00
N ALA A 420 -4.93 8.44 10.50
CA ALA A 420 -6.17 9.10 10.87
C ALA A 420 -7.40 8.27 10.43
N ALA A 421 -7.39 7.75 9.21
CA ALA A 421 -8.43 6.83 8.71
C ALA A 421 -8.54 5.56 9.56
N LYS A 422 -7.41 4.95 9.94
CA LYS A 422 -7.37 3.75 10.79
C LYS A 422 -7.95 4.00 12.17
N VAL A 423 -7.60 5.14 12.78
CA VAL A 423 -8.11 5.52 14.11
C VAL A 423 -9.63 5.76 14.04
N ARG A 424 -10.12 6.42 12.99
CA ARG A 424 -11.56 6.59 12.76
C ARG A 424 -12.28 5.25 12.62
N LEU A 425 -11.75 4.30 11.85
CA LEU A 425 -12.35 2.97 11.68
C LEU A 425 -12.41 2.15 12.99
N LYS A 426 -11.42 2.30 13.88
CA LYS A 426 -11.46 1.65 15.20
C LYS A 426 -12.64 2.14 16.07
N THR A 427 -13.08 3.39 15.87
CA THR A 427 -14.18 3.99 16.65
C THR A 427 -15.58 3.73 16.05
N VAL A 428 -15.66 3.18 14.86
CA VAL A 428 -16.93 2.80 14.17
C VAL A 428 -17.58 1.54 14.78
N ASN A 429 -16.98 0.89 15.75
CA ASN A 429 -17.65 -0.20 16.48
C ASN A 429 -18.90 0.34 17.21
N ILE A 430 -20.04 0.21 16.54
CA ILE A 430 -21.35 0.57 17.09
C ILE A 430 -21.57 -0.24 18.38
N PRO A 431 -21.80 0.42 19.53
CA PRO A 431 -22.07 -0.30 20.76
C PRO A 431 -23.23 -1.27 20.59
N THR A 432 -23.12 -2.45 21.16
CA THR A 432 -24.15 -3.51 21.10
C THR A 432 -25.55 -2.99 21.49
N ASN A 433 -25.63 -2.01 22.37
CA ASN A 433 -26.89 -1.36 22.77
C ASN A 433 -27.58 -0.64 21.60
N ILE A 434 -26.84 0.09 20.76
CA ILE A 434 -27.41 0.82 19.60
C ILE A 434 -27.91 -0.18 18.57
N SER A 435 -27.12 -1.21 18.26
CA SER A 435 -27.49 -2.28 17.34
C SER A 435 -28.75 -3.05 17.81
N GLN A 436 -28.88 -3.30 19.13
CA GLN A 436 -30.08 -3.92 19.71
C GLN A 436 -31.32 -3.03 19.61
N LEU A 437 -31.19 -1.72 19.80
CA LEU A 437 -32.28 -0.77 19.64
C LEU A 437 -32.73 -0.67 18.19
N GLU A 438 -31.79 -0.66 17.23
CA GLU A 438 -32.11 -0.66 15.80
C GLU A 438 -32.84 -1.95 15.39
N GLN A 439 -32.41 -3.09 15.91
CA GLN A 439 -33.07 -4.36 15.64
C GLN A 439 -34.49 -4.41 16.23
N LYS A 440 -34.70 -3.89 17.45
CA LYS A 440 -36.04 -3.77 18.06
C LYS A 440 -36.95 -2.86 17.24
N ILE A 441 -36.45 -1.76 16.70
CA ILE A 441 -37.26 -0.88 15.81
C ILE A 441 -37.68 -1.63 14.55
N GLN A 442 -36.79 -2.44 13.94
CA GLN A 442 -37.17 -3.24 12.77
C GLN A 442 -38.22 -4.31 13.13
N ASP A 443 -38.09 -4.94 14.27
CA ASP A 443 -39.08 -5.95 14.73
C ASP A 443 -40.45 -5.33 15.02
N LEU A 444 -40.47 -4.12 15.64
CA LEU A 444 -41.72 -3.37 15.88
C LEU A 444 -42.37 -2.90 14.57
N LYS A 445 -41.58 -2.47 13.56
CA LYS A 445 -42.12 -2.14 12.26
C LYS A 445 -42.81 -3.34 11.60
N LYS A 446 -42.17 -4.50 11.61
CA LYS A 446 -42.76 -5.75 11.09
C LYS A 446 -44.01 -6.18 11.86
N ALA A 447 -44.04 -6.00 13.19
CA ALA A 447 -45.17 -6.29 14.03
C ALA A 447 -46.35 -5.32 13.76
N LYS A 448 -46.03 -4.03 13.53
CA LYS A 448 -47.03 -3.01 13.18
C LYS A 448 -47.67 -3.29 11.81
N GLU A 449 -46.85 -3.66 10.78
CA GLU A 449 -47.38 -4.04 9.48
C GLU A 449 -48.35 -5.25 9.60
N LYS A 450 -47.98 -6.28 10.37
CA LYS A 450 -48.85 -7.45 10.62
C LYS A 450 -50.13 -7.09 11.37
N ALA A 451 -50.09 -6.15 12.32
CA ALA A 451 -51.27 -5.68 13.06
C ALA A 451 -52.24 -4.91 12.12
N ILE A 452 -51.71 -4.12 11.19
CA ILE A 452 -52.46 -3.39 10.18
C ILE A 452 -53.14 -4.39 9.21
N ASP A 453 -52.41 -5.40 8.74
CA ASP A 453 -52.93 -6.43 7.83
C ASP A 453 -54.06 -7.24 8.50
N ASN A 454 -53.99 -7.45 9.82
CA ASN A 454 -55.01 -8.12 10.59
C ASN A 454 -56.16 -7.21 11.05
N GLN A 455 -56.20 -5.91 10.64
CA GLN A 455 -57.16 -4.88 10.99
C GLN A 455 -57.28 -4.60 12.50
N ASP A 456 -56.23 -4.91 13.28
CA ASP A 456 -56.12 -4.62 14.71
C ASP A 456 -55.49 -3.26 14.94
N TYR A 457 -56.30 -2.21 14.82
CA TYR A 457 -55.86 -0.83 14.90
C TYR A 457 -55.48 -0.38 16.33
N GLU A 458 -55.96 -1.01 17.39
CA GLU A 458 -55.58 -0.73 18.77
C GLU A 458 -54.15 -1.24 19.04
N LEU A 459 -53.85 -2.46 18.59
CA LEU A 459 -52.52 -3.03 18.68
C LEU A 459 -51.52 -2.25 17.86
N ALA A 460 -51.89 -1.82 16.64
CA ALA A 460 -51.05 -0.99 15.79
C ALA A 460 -50.70 0.37 16.40
N ALA A 461 -51.65 0.99 17.16
CA ALA A 461 -51.43 2.24 17.89
C ALA A 461 -50.47 2.07 19.06
N THR A 462 -50.64 1.00 19.86
CA THR A 462 -49.69 0.71 20.96
C THR A 462 -48.28 0.42 20.48
N ILE A 463 -48.11 -0.32 19.36
CA ILE A 463 -46.78 -0.59 18.75
C ILE A 463 -46.18 0.68 18.22
N ARG A 464 -46.98 1.61 17.66
CA ARG A 464 -46.47 2.91 17.20
C ARG A 464 -45.91 3.75 18.34
N ASP A 465 -46.60 3.78 19.49
CA ASP A 465 -46.12 4.54 20.65
C ASP A 465 -44.82 3.94 21.21
N GLN A 466 -44.68 2.61 21.20
CA GLN A 466 -43.43 1.94 21.53
C GLN A 466 -42.32 2.22 20.53
N GLU A 467 -42.64 2.27 19.22
CA GLU A 467 -41.69 2.65 18.16
C GLU A 467 -41.15 4.07 18.38
N ILE A 468 -42.00 5.01 18.78
CA ILE A 468 -41.61 6.40 19.04
C ILE A 468 -40.68 6.48 20.27
N GLN A 469 -41.02 5.81 21.37
CA GLN A 469 -40.17 5.78 22.56
C GLN A 469 -38.79 5.20 22.29
N ILE A 470 -38.67 4.06 21.58
CA ILE A 470 -37.39 3.43 21.25
C ILE A 470 -36.59 4.29 20.26
N LYS A 471 -37.25 5.02 19.37
CA LYS A 471 -36.58 6.00 18.48
C LYS A 471 -35.96 7.17 19.24
N GLU A 472 -36.63 7.68 20.27
CA GLU A 472 -36.12 8.70 21.17
C GLU A 472 -34.92 8.19 21.99
N GLU A 473 -35.04 6.96 22.54
CA GLU A 473 -33.93 6.30 23.21
C GLU A 473 -32.71 6.08 22.27
N LEU A 474 -32.96 5.67 21.02
CA LEU A 474 -31.92 5.51 20.02
C LEU A 474 -31.24 6.85 19.70
N ALA A 475 -32.02 7.92 19.55
CA ALA A 475 -31.49 9.25 19.27
C ALA A 475 -30.62 9.77 20.44
N THR A 476 -31.07 9.59 21.68
CA THR A 476 -30.29 9.98 22.87
C THR A 476 -29.04 9.11 23.03
N ALA A 477 -29.12 7.81 22.78
CA ALA A 477 -27.98 6.90 22.82
C ALA A 477 -26.95 7.24 21.72
N LYS A 478 -27.41 7.57 20.50
CA LYS A 478 -26.51 8.00 19.40
C LYS A 478 -25.82 9.32 19.71
N THR A 479 -26.54 10.34 20.20
CA THR A 479 -25.93 11.64 20.57
C THR A 479 -24.96 11.52 21.74
N ALA A 480 -25.26 10.70 22.75
CA ALA A 480 -24.34 10.40 23.84
C ALA A 480 -23.06 9.68 23.35
N TRP A 481 -23.21 8.71 22.45
CA TRP A 481 -22.09 7.98 21.86
C TRP A 481 -21.24 8.89 20.97
N GLU A 482 -21.85 9.74 20.13
CA GLU A 482 -21.14 10.69 19.27
C GLU A 482 -20.38 11.75 20.11
N THR A 483 -20.98 12.27 21.15
CA THR A 483 -20.32 13.25 22.06
C THR A 483 -19.17 12.60 22.83
N GLN A 484 -19.30 11.35 23.24
CA GLN A 484 -18.25 10.63 23.95
C GLN A 484 -17.09 10.22 23.04
N ASN A 485 -17.36 9.84 21.79
CA ASN A 485 -16.35 9.47 20.80
C ASN A 485 -15.61 10.69 20.24
N ASN A 486 -16.31 11.77 19.89
CA ASN A 486 -15.68 12.96 19.35
C ASN A 486 -14.69 13.62 20.33
N ALA A 487 -14.80 13.36 21.63
CA ALA A 487 -13.89 13.90 22.64
C ALA A 487 -12.59 13.10 22.82
N GLN A 488 -12.45 11.90 22.25
CA GLN A 488 -11.33 10.98 22.52
C GLN A 488 -10.54 10.50 21.29
N ILE A 489 -10.90 10.88 20.09
CA ILE A 489 -10.22 10.41 18.87
C ILE A 489 -8.99 11.29 18.62
N ALA A 490 -7.82 10.81 19.07
CA ALA A 490 -6.55 11.44 18.78
C ALA A 490 -5.61 10.43 18.10
N VAL A 491 -5.00 10.87 17.00
CA VAL A 491 -3.92 10.13 16.32
C VAL A 491 -2.64 10.32 17.11
N THR A 492 -2.05 9.21 17.54
CA THR A 492 -0.83 9.18 18.36
C THR A 492 0.38 8.72 17.54
N GLU A 493 1.57 8.84 18.12
CA GLU A 493 2.80 8.27 17.55
C GLU A 493 2.68 6.75 17.32
N GLU A 494 1.95 6.05 18.21
CA GLU A 494 1.75 4.61 18.08
C GLU A 494 0.93 4.23 16.86
N ASP A 495 -0.12 5.01 16.52
CA ASP A 495 -0.96 4.76 15.35
C ASP A 495 -0.17 4.97 14.05
N ILE A 496 0.70 5.99 14.02
CA ILE A 496 1.64 6.22 12.92
C ILE A 496 2.61 5.04 12.78
N ALA A 497 3.19 4.56 13.89
CA ALA A 497 4.10 3.42 13.87
C ALA A 497 3.42 2.12 13.42
N ASP A 498 2.15 1.94 13.77
CA ASP A 498 1.34 0.80 13.32
C ASP A 498 1.13 0.80 11.80
N VAL A 499 0.82 1.95 11.20
CA VAL A 499 0.66 2.05 9.73
C VAL A 499 1.99 1.88 9.03
N ALA A 500 3.06 2.49 9.54
CA ALA A 500 4.40 2.29 9.01
C ALA A 500 4.81 0.81 9.05
N THR A 501 4.40 0.07 10.08
CA THR A 501 4.61 -1.37 10.20
C THR A 501 3.86 -2.14 9.10
N LEU A 502 2.62 -1.75 8.79
CA LEU A 502 1.84 -2.38 7.71
C LEU A 502 2.49 -2.16 6.33
N TRP A 503 2.99 -0.97 6.06
CA TRP A 503 3.62 -0.64 4.77
C TRP A 503 4.98 -1.31 4.57
N THR A 504 5.79 -1.30 5.63
CA THR A 504 7.20 -1.74 5.52
C THR A 504 7.40 -3.20 5.91
N GLY A 505 6.43 -3.80 6.61
CA GLY A 505 6.59 -5.12 7.24
C GLY A 505 7.53 -5.10 8.46
N ILE A 506 8.03 -3.92 8.88
CA ILE A 506 8.98 -3.76 9.98
C ILE A 506 8.20 -3.44 11.25
N PRO A 507 8.37 -4.14 12.37
CA PRO A 507 7.65 -3.85 13.61
C PRO A 507 8.16 -2.55 14.28
N VAL A 508 7.85 -1.40 13.66
CA VAL A 508 8.34 -0.06 14.06
C VAL A 508 7.99 0.24 15.52
N LYS A 509 6.79 -0.16 15.96
CA LYS A 509 6.32 0.03 17.34
C LYS A 509 7.22 -0.69 18.38
N ARG A 510 7.67 -1.91 18.06
CA ARG A 510 8.59 -2.68 18.92
C ARG A 510 9.99 -2.09 18.92
N LEU A 511 10.38 -1.43 17.82
CA LEU A 511 11.72 -0.83 17.69
C LEU A 511 11.84 0.49 18.47
N VAL A 512 10.78 1.28 18.59
CA VAL A 512 10.84 2.61 19.24
C VAL A 512 10.76 2.50 20.76
N ALA A 513 9.85 1.69 21.32
CA ALA A 513 9.59 1.66 22.77
C ALA A 513 10.54 0.78 23.60
N LYS A 514 11.16 -0.26 23.01
CA LYS A 514 11.99 -1.24 23.72
C LYS A 514 13.39 -1.42 23.11
N GLU A 515 13.80 -0.57 22.18
CA GLU A 515 15.05 -0.73 21.44
C GLU A 515 16.26 -0.61 22.37
N ALA A 516 16.24 0.35 23.28
CA ALA A 516 17.35 0.58 24.21
C ALA A 516 17.57 -0.62 25.16
N ASP A 517 16.50 -1.15 25.77
CA ASP A 517 16.58 -2.30 26.67
C ASP A 517 16.99 -3.58 25.93
N ARG A 518 16.45 -3.82 24.74
CA ARG A 518 16.83 -4.97 23.91
C ARG A 518 18.29 -4.90 23.48
N LEU A 519 18.80 -3.71 23.15
CA LEU A 519 20.20 -3.51 22.78
C LEU A 519 21.15 -3.68 23.97
N LEU A 520 20.70 -3.40 25.19
CA LEU A 520 21.50 -3.66 26.41
C LEU A 520 21.63 -5.17 26.68
N HIS A 521 20.60 -5.96 26.38
CA HIS A 521 20.51 -7.41 26.61
C HIS A 521 20.66 -8.26 25.35
N ILE A 522 21.23 -7.71 24.28
CA ILE A 522 21.36 -8.41 22.99
C ILE A 522 22.17 -9.68 23.07
N GLU A 523 23.20 -9.71 23.93
CA GLU A 523 24.00 -10.90 24.18
C GLU A 523 23.16 -12.03 24.76
N ASP A 524 22.33 -11.76 25.76
CA ASP A 524 21.47 -12.76 26.41
C ASP A 524 20.45 -13.32 25.42
N ILE A 525 19.92 -12.46 24.53
CA ILE A 525 18.97 -12.89 23.46
C ILE A 525 19.68 -13.83 22.48
N ILE A 526 20.87 -13.49 22.04
CA ILE A 526 21.64 -14.33 21.11
C ILE A 526 22.02 -15.65 21.77
N HIS A 527 22.44 -15.64 23.05
CA HIS A 527 22.84 -16.84 23.78
C HIS A 527 21.70 -17.84 24.05
N LYS A 528 20.43 -17.43 23.92
CA LYS A 528 19.30 -18.38 23.95
C LYS A 528 19.36 -19.40 22.80
N ARG A 529 19.98 -19.06 21.68
CA ARG A 529 20.10 -19.91 20.49
C ARG A 529 21.54 -20.31 20.15
N VAL A 530 22.50 -19.42 20.39
CA VAL A 530 23.91 -19.63 20.09
C VAL A 530 24.65 -20.02 21.36
N VAL A 531 25.12 -21.24 21.38
CA VAL A 531 25.88 -21.76 22.52
C VAL A 531 27.37 -21.46 22.30
N GLY A 532 28.06 -21.00 23.34
CA GLY A 532 29.46 -20.64 23.27
C GLY A 532 29.73 -19.36 22.48
N GLN A 533 30.91 -19.24 21.87
CA GLN A 533 31.31 -18.14 20.98
C GLN A 533 31.22 -16.73 21.63
N ASN A 534 31.48 -16.63 22.94
CA ASN A 534 31.28 -15.40 23.72
C ASN A 534 32.02 -14.19 23.15
N GLU A 535 33.28 -14.39 22.66
CA GLU A 535 34.04 -13.29 22.07
C GLU A 535 33.33 -12.73 20.81
N GLY A 536 32.79 -13.62 19.97
CA GLY A 536 32.10 -13.25 18.75
C GLY A 536 30.78 -12.52 19.02
N VAL A 537 29.98 -13.07 19.95
CA VAL A 537 28.70 -12.46 20.34
C VAL A 537 28.94 -11.06 20.93
N ASN A 538 29.91 -10.90 21.85
CA ASN A 538 30.25 -9.62 22.46
C ASN A 538 30.77 -8.59 21.43
N ALA A 539 31.60 -9.02 20.45
CA ALA A 539 32.10 -8.13 19.40
C ALA A 539 30.97 -7.60 18.52
N VAL A 540 30.06 -8.48 18.08
CA VAL A 540 28.89 -8.10 17.30
C VAL A 540 27.99 -7.17 18.10
N ALA A 541 27.68 -7.50 19.35
CA ALA A 541 26.80 -6.69 20.20
C ALA A 541 27.37 -5.27 20.43
N LYS A 542 28.68 -5.14 20.70
CA LYS A 542 29.35 -3.85 20.84
C LYS A 542 29.29 -3.02 19.56
N ALA A 543 29.52 -3.63 18.39
CA ALA A 543 29.49 -2.93 17.12
C ALA A 543 28.09 -2.39 16.82
N ILE A 544 27.07 -3.19 17.10
CA ILE A 544 25.66 -2.79 16.90
C ILE A 544 25.25 -1.68 17.85
N ARG A 545 25.59 -1.78 19.15
CA ARG A 545 25.34 -0.69 20.12
C ARG A 545 26.00 0.60 19.68
N ARG A 546 27.27 0.57 19.22
CA ARG A 546 27.98 1.73 18.69
C ARG A 546 27.28 2.38 17.51
N ALA A 547 26.78 1.57 16.56
CA ALA A 547 26.06 2.05 15.38
C ALA A 547 24.70 2.66 15.77
N ARG A 548 23.95 2.02 16.66
CA ARG A 548 22.62 2.49 17.09
C ARG A 548 22.69 3.72 18.00
N ALA A 549 23.76 3.88 18.75
CA ALA A 549 24.02 5.09 19.54
C ALA A 549 24.43 6.31 18.67
N GLY A 550 24.48 6.17 17.34
CA GLY A 550 24.84 7.27 16.44
C GLY A 550 26.33 7.61 16.39
N LEU A 551 27.19 6.75 16.95
CA LEU A 551 28.63 6.96 17.00
C LEU A 551 29.37 6.41 15.78
N LYS A 552 28.66 5.89 14.80
CA LYS A 552 29.19 5.37 13.53
C LYS A 552 28.93 6.36 12.38
N ASP A 553 29.76 6.29 11.33
CA ASP A 553 29.55 7.06 10.11
C ASP A 553 28.15 6.73 9.52
N PRO A 554 27.24 7.73 9.36
CA PRO A 554 25.88 7.51 8.88
C PRO A 554 25.81 7.02 7.43
N LYS A 555 26.92 7.06 6.69
CA LYS A 555 27.00 6.55 5.31
C LYS A 555 27.20 5.05 5.23
N ARG A 556 27.71 4.39 6.29
CA ARG A 556 28.06 2.96 6.28
C ARG A 556 26.92 2.07 6.79
N PRO A 557 26.87 0.77 6.42
CA PRO A 557 25.95 -0.22 6.99
C PRO A 557 26.00 -0.26 8.52
N ILE A 558 24.96 -0.75 9.20
CA ILE A 558 24.91 -0.87 10.69
C ILE A 558 26.13 -1.64 11.21
N GLY A 559 26.53 -2.72 10.54
CA GLY A 559 27.68 -3.53 10.88
C GLY A 559 28.16 -4.35 9.69
N SER A 560 29.46 -4.55 9.62
CA SER A 560 30.10 -5.43 8.64
C SER A 560 31.04 -6.40 9.35
N PHE A 561 30.77 -7.70 9.19
CA PHE A 561 31.46 -8.75 9.96
C PHE A 561 32.00 -9.84 9.03
N LEU A 562 33.22 -10.32 9.33
CA LEU A 562 33.77 -11.51 8.70
C LEU A 562 33.88 -12.63 9.74
N PHE A 563 33.11 -13.71 9.58
CA PHE A 563 33.09 -14.86 10.46
C PHE A 563 34.00 -15.96 9.91
N LEU A 564 35.06 -16.24 10.61
CA LEU A 564 36.07 -17.26 10.25
C LEU A 564 35.95 -18.47 11.16
N GLY A 565 36.13 -19.67 10.62
CA GLY A 565 36.18 -20.89 11.42
C GLY A 565 35.64 -22.12 10.71
N PRO A 566 35.74 -23.29 11.31
CA PRO A 566 35.30 -24.55 10.72
C PRO A 566 33.78 -24.58 10.47
N THR A 567 33.33 -25.58 9.70
CA THR A 567 31.90 -25.79 9.46
C THR A 567 31.18 -26.26 10.73
N GLY A 568 29.94 -25.89 10.95
CA GLY A 568 29.12 -26.40 12.07
C GLY A 568 29.40 -25.80 13.43
N VAL A 569 30.16 -24.68 13.54
CA VAL A 569 30.42 -23.97 14.81
C VAL A 569 29.43 -22.87 15.17
N GLY A 570 28.40 -22.64 14.34
CA GLY A 570 27.33 -21.69 14.63
C GLY A 570 27.41 -20.36 13.88
N LYS A 571 28.26 -20.19 12.84
CA LYS A 571 28.35 -18.94 12.05
C LYS A 571 27.01 -18.48 11.47
N THR A 572 26.29 -19.35 10.76
CA THR A 572 24.99 -19.07 10.17
C THR A 572 23.91 -18.88 11.24
N GLU A 573 23.98 -19.63 12.35
CA GLU A 573 23.01 -19.51 13.45
C GLU A 573 23.16 -18.17 14.20
N LEU A 574 24.38 -17.68 14.35
CA LEU A 574 24.59 -16.33 14.90
C LEU A 574 23.99 -15.25 14.00
N ALA A 575 24.14 -15.37 12.67
CA ALA A 575 23.52 -14.43 11.72
C ALA A 575 21.99 -14.43 11.81
N ARG A 576 21.38 -15.62 11.96
CA ARG A 576 19.94 -15.80 12.12
C ARG A 576 19.43 -15.23 13.45
N SER A 577 20.09 -15.57 14.55
CA SER A 577 19.78 -15.04 15.88
C SER A 577 19.93 -13.51 15.95
N LEU A 578 20.89 -12.97 15.19
CA LEU A 578 21.09 -11.54 15.09
C LEU A 578 19.96 -10.84 14.35
N ALA A 579 19.45 -11.44 13.26
CA ALA A 579 18.29 -10.91 12.54
C ALA A 579 17.05 -10.84 13.46
N GLU A 580 16.80 -11.89 14.23
CA GLU A 580 15.74 -11.93 15.22
C GLU A 580 15.95 -10.90 16.35
N ALA A 581 17.17 -10.77 16.87
CA ALA A 581 17.47 -9.84 17.97
C ALA A 581 17.33 -8.37 17.55
N ILE A 582 17.78 -7.99 16.34
CA ILE A 582 17.79 -6.60 15.87
C ILE A 582 16.47 -6.21 15.23
N PHE A 583 15.92 -7.06 14.35
CA PHE A 583 14.78 -6.74 13.51
C PHE A 583 13.49 -7.42 13.97
N GLY A 584 13.56 -8.30 14.98
CA GLY A 584 12.40 -8.94 15.59
C GLY A 584 11.83 -10.13 14.80
N ASP A 585 12.41 -10.46 13.64
CA ASP A 585 12.00 -11.56 12.77
C ASP A 585 13.22 -12.26 12.16
N GLU A 586 13.24 -13.59 12.23
CA GLU A 586 14.25 -14.43 11.59
C GLU A 586 14.22 -14.30 10.06
N SER A 587 13.04 -14.04 9.46
CA SER A 587 12.86 -13.84 8.02
C SER A 587 13.53 -12.56 7.48
N ALA A 588 13.99 -11.67 8.36
CA ALA A 588 14.78 -10.49 8.01
C ALA A 588 16.22 -10.84 7.61
N MET A 589 16.57 -12.12 7.48
CA MET A 589 17.86 -12.56 6.96
C MET A 589 17.78 -12.90 5.47
N ILE A 590 18.64 -12.26 4.66
CA ILE A 590 18.82 -12.52 3.23
C ILE A 590 20.12 -13.30 3.06
N ARG A 591 20.06 -14.52 2.53
CA ARG A 591 21.23 -15.37 2.35
C ARG A 591 21.60 -15.54 0.90
N PHE A 592 22.90 -15.35 0.59
CA PHE A 592 23.52 -15.66 -0.69
C PHE A 592 24.66 -16.64 -0.47
N ASP A 593 24.64 -17.75 -1.20
CA ASP A 593 25.74 -18.72 -1.22
C ASP A 593 26.72 -18.33 -2.33
N MET A 594 27.93 -17.93 -1.96
CA MET A 594 28.92 -17.44 -2.91
C MET A 594 29.50 -18.53 -3.80
N SER A 595 29.24 -19.79 -3.51
CA SER A 595 29.58 -20.90 -4.42
C SER A 595 28.77 -20.87 -5.72
N GLU A 596 27.60 -20.21 -5.73
CA GLU A 596 26.80 -19.98 -6.94
C GLU A 596 27.32 -18.81 -7.79
N TYR A 597 28.20 -17.97 -7.23
CA TYR A 597 28.72 -16.74 -7.85
C TYR A 597 30.22 -16.79 -8.13
N MET A 598 30.73 -17.95 -8.56
CA MET A 598 32.13 -18.17 -8.90
C MET A 598 32.49 -17.64 -10.28
N GLU A 599 31.52 -17.53 -11.19
CA GLU A 599 31.75 -17.15 -12.58
C GLU A 599 31.27 -15.70 -12.86
N LYS A 600 31.94 -15.02 -13.80
CA LYS A 600 31.63 -13.61 -14.10
C LYS A 600 30.19 -13.37 -14.53
N HIS A 601 29.59 -14.28 -15.27
CA HIS A 601 28.19 -14.14 -15.71
C HIS A 601 27.19 -14.26 -14.56
N THR A 602 27.49 -15.00 -13.50
CA THR A 602 26.62 -15.10 -12.33
C THR A 602 26.69 -13.84 -11.46
N VAL A 603 27.80 -13.11 -11.47
CA VAL A 603 27.91 -11.79 -10.81
C VAL A 603 26.94 -10.77 -11.41
N SER A 604 26.74 -10.83 -12.76
CA SER A 604 25.77 -9.95 -13.43
C SER A 604 24.34 -10.20 -12.96
N ARG A 605 23.97 -11.40 -12.54
CA ARG A 605 22.64 -11.70 -11.95
C ARG A 605 22.47 -11.04 -10.57
N MET A 606 23.57 -10.82 -9.85
CA MET A 606 23.52 -10.17 -8.52
C MET A 606 23.25 -8.66 -8.62
N LEU A 607 23.78 -7.99 -9.67
CA LEU A 607 23.64 -6.55 -9.92
C LEU A 607 22.60 -6.20 -10.97
N GLY A 608 22.21 -7.14 -11.81
CA GLY A 608 21.43 -6.95 -13.03
C GLY A 608 22.34 -6.99 -14.28
N ALA A 609 21.78 -7.43 -15.41
CA ALA A 609 22.49 -7.50 -16.69
C ALA A 609 22.74 -6.09 -17.26
N PRO A 610 23.87 -5.84 -17.95
CA PRO A 610 24.12 -4.59 -18.64
C PRO A 610 23.09 -4.34 -19.76
N PRO A 611 22.88 -3.08 -20.18
CA PRO A 611 21.99 -2.76 -21.30
C PRO A 611 22.34 -3.56 -22.56
N GLY A 612 21.33 -4.19 -23.17
CA GLY A 612 21.48 -5.01 -24.38
C GLY A 612 21.75 -6.49 -24.18
N TYR A 613 21.84 -6.96 -22.91
CA TYR A 613 21.92 -8.39 -22.59
C TYR A 613 20.58 -8.92 -22.11
N ILE A 614 20.36 -10.24 -22.34
CA ILE A 614 19.16 -10.94 -21.87
C ILE A 614 19.09 -10.83 -20.32
N GLY A 615 17.93 -10.46 -19.77
CA GLY A 615 17.75 -10.25 -18.34
C GLY A 615 17.99 -8.81 -17.84
N TYR A 616 18.16 -7.83 -18.72
CA TYR A 616 18.30 -6.40 -18.31
C TYR A 616 17.08 -5.87 -17.54
N ASP A 617 15.87 -6.32 -17.90
CA ASP A 617 14.62 -5.92 -17.26
C ASP A 617 14.39 -6.59 -15.89
N GLU A 618 15.09 -7.69 -15.61
CA GLU A 618 14.96 -8.47 -14.36
C GLU A 618 15.83 -7.84 -13.27
N GLY A 619 16.16 -6.73 -13.03
CA GLY A 619 16.92 -6.16 -11.91
C GLY A 619 18.02 -7.07 -11.31
N GLY A 620 18.76 -6.60 -10.34
CA GLY A 620 19.76 -7.40 -9.64
C GLY A 620 19.18 -8.12 -8.42
N LEU A 621 19.50 -9.40 -8.24
CA LEU A 621 18.97 -10.20 -7.12
C LEU A 621 19.31 -9.59 -5.76
N LEU A 622 20.53 -9.09 -5.54
CA LEU A 622 20.94 -8.44 -4.29
C LEU A 622 20.23 -7.11 -4.10
N THR A 623 20.22 -6.27 -5.13
CA THR A 623 19.61 -4.94 -5.08
C THR A 623 18.10 -5.02 -4.89
N ASP A 624 17.42 -5.93 -5.56
CA ASP A 624 15.97 -6.13 -5.40
C ASP A 624 15.61 -6.73 -4.04
N ALA A 625 16.42 -7.68 -3.53
CA ALA A 625 16.19 -8.25 -2.20
C ALA A 625 16.32 -7.19 -1.09
N VAL A 626 17.35 -6.32 -1.16
CA VAL A 626 17.55 -5.25 -0.18
C VAL A 626 16.49 -4.15 -0.33
N ARG A 627 16.07 -3.84 -1.56
CA ARG A 627 14.99 -2.88 -1.78
C ARG A 627 13.66 -3.34 -1.17
N ARG A 628 13.36 -4.65 -1.26
CA ARG A 628 12.18 -5.24 -0.62
C ARG A 628 12.30 -5.34 0.89
N LYS A 629 13.51 -5.57 1.41
CA LYS A 629 13.82 -5.68 2.85
C LYS A 629 15.01 -4.79 3.21
N PRO A 630 14.80 -3.46 3.34
CA PRO A 630 15.89 -2.52 3.64
C PRO A 630 16.48 -2.67 5.05
N TYR A 631 15.75 -3.34 5.94
CA TYR A 631 16.20 -3.69 7.30
C TYR A 631 16.43 -5.20 7.36
N ALA A 632 17.62 -5.64 7.01
CA ALA A 632 17.94 -7.06 6.94
C ALA A 632 19.38 -7.35 7.35
N VAL A 633 19.62 -8.61 7.76
CA VAL A 633 20.96 -9.19 7.85
C VAL A 633 21.27 -9.86 6.51
N ILE A 634 22.27 -9.37 5.82
CA ILE A 634 22.75 -9.95 4.56
C ILE A 634 23.87 -10.93 4.90
N LEU A 635 23.60 -12.20 4.68
CA LEU A 635 24.60 -13.26 4.89
C LEU A 635 25.17 -13.70 3.54
N LEU A 636 26.47 -13.45 3.35
CA LEU A 636 27.27 -13.93 2.22
C LEU A 636 28.05 -15.16 2.66
N ASP A 637 27.54 -16.35 2.36
CA ASP A 637 28.12 -17.61 2.83
C ASP A 637 29.26 -18.04 1.89
N GLU A 638 30.38 -18.56 2.45
CA GLU A 638 31.57 -19.04 1.73
C GLU A 638 32.21 -17.97 0.80
N ILE A 639 32.42 -16.76 1.33
CA ILE A 639 32.89 -15.59 0.58
C ILE A 639 34.23 -15.83 -0.16
N GLU A 640 35.05 -16.77 0.30
CA GLU A 640 36.29 -17.16 -0.36
C GLU A 640 36.09 -17.76 -1.75
N LYS A 641 34.90 -18.25 -2.07
CA LYS A 641 34.58 -18.81 -3.37
C LYS A 641 34.06 -17.79 -4.38
N ALA A 642 33.75 -16.57 -3.91
CA ALA A 642 33.21 -15.52 -4.71
C ALA A 642 34.16 -15.07 -5.84
N HIS A 643 33.59 -14.70 -7.00
CA HIS A 643 34.36 -14.07 -8.06
C HIS A 643 34.99 -12.73 -7.58
N PRO A 644 36.20 -12.36 -8.01
CA PRO A 644 36.88 -11.11 -7.59
C PRO A 644 36.06 -9.83 -7.78
N ASP A 645 35.18 -9.77 -8.77
CA ASP A 645 34.31 -8.59 -9.00
C ASP A 645 33.30 -8.36 -7.86
N ILE A 646 32.91 -9.39 -7.12
CA ILE A 646 32.00 -9.27 -5.96
C ILE A 646 32.66 -8.43 -4.86
N PHE A 647 33.96 -8.60 -4.64
CA PHE A 647 34.70 -7.79 -3.67
C PHE A 647 34.66 -6.29 -4.04
N ASN A 648 34.75 -5.95 -5.34
CA ASN A 648 34.64 -4.58 -5.80
C ASN A 648 33.26 -3.97 -5.53
N ILE A 649 32.20 -4.78 -5.68
CA ILE A 649 30.82 -4.40 -5.35
C ILE A 649 30.70 -4.17 -3.84
N LEU A 650 31.22 -5.10 -3.04
CA LEU A 650 31.17 -5.00 -1.59
C LEU A 650 31.96 -3.80 -1.06
N LEU A 651 33.07 -3.42 -1.68
CA LEU A 651 33.81 -2.20 -1.32
C LEU A 651 32.91 -0.96 -1.41
N GLN A 652 32.11 -0.82 -2.46
CA GLN A 652 31.18 0.30 -2.61
C GLN A 652 30.11 0.28 -1.50
N VAL A 653 29.56 -0.91 -1.20
CA VAL A 653 28.55 -1.06 -0.14
C VAL A 653 29.14 -0.75 1.25
N LEU A 654 30.36 -1.22 1.53
CA LEU A 654 31.01 -1.04 2.85
C LEU A 654 31.43 0.41 3.09
N ASP A 655 31.75 1.19 2.05
CA ASP A 655 32.18 2.58 2.19
C ASP A 655 31.03 3.58 2.12
N ASP A 656 30.25 3.49 1.05
CA ASP A 656 29.19 4.46 0.74
C ASP A 656 27.82 4.03 1.26
N GLY A 657 27.64 2.78 1.70
CA GLY A 657 26.38 2.21 2.13
C GLY A 657 25.30 2.21 1.05
N ARG A 658 25.70 2.24 -0.22
CA ARG A 658 24.79 2.25 -1.37
C ARG A 658 25.35 1.42 -2.52
N LEU A 659 24.46 0.92 -3.34
CA LEU A 659 24.83 0.18 -4.54
C LEU A 659 23.92 0.62 -5.70
N THR A 660 24.50 0.92 -6.85
CA THR A 660 23.74 1.28 -8.06
C THR A 660 23.58 0.04 -8.93
N ASP A 661 22.33 -0.32 -9.26
CA ASP A 661 22.02 -1.44 -10.15
C ASP A 661 22.31 -1.11 -11.62
N SER A 662 22.19 -2.11 -12.48
CA SER A 662 22.37 -1.96 -13.93
C SER A 662 21.37 -1.01 -14.59
N GLN A 663 20.22 -0.75 -13.96
CA GLN A 663 19.19 0.17 -14.41
C GLN A 663 19.42 1.61 -13.92
N GLY A 664 20.55 1.86 -13.21
CA GLY A 664 20.89 3.18 -12.66
C GLY A 664 20.12 3.53 -11.37
N ARG A 665 19.43 2.58 -10.75
CA ARG A 665 18.73 2.80 -9.48
C ARG A 665 19.71 2.59 -8.34
N THR A 666 19.74 3.51 -7.38
CA THR A 666 20.59 3.43 -6.19
C THR A 666 19.81 2.79 -5.06
N VAL A 667 20.33 1.70 -4.51
CA VAL A 667 19.78 0.98 -3.36
C VAL A 667 20.60 1.28 -2.11
N ASP A 668 19.92 1.58 -1.00
CA ASP A 668 20.52 1.96 0.28
C ASP A 668 20.74 0.74 1.18
N PHE A 669 21.99 0.56 1.65
CA PHE A 669 22.42 -0.52 2.54
C PHE A 669 22.72 -0.02 3.98
N LYS A 670 22.48 1.26 4.29
CA LYS A 670 22.83 1.85 5.59
C LYS A 670 22.14 1.20 6.77
N ASN A 671 20.94 0.66 6.53
CA ASN A 671 20.13 -0.01 7.54
C ASN A 671 20.34 -1.53 7.57
N THR A 672 21.30 -2.06 6.83
CA THR A 672 21.60 -3.50 6.80
C THR A 672 22.79 -3.86 7.67
N VAL A 673 22.86 -5.12 8.09
CA VAL A 673 24.03 -5.75 8.71
C VAL A 673 24.61 -6.73 7.70
N ILE A 674 25.88 -6.60 7.36
CA ILE A 674 26.55 -7.47 6.39
C ILE A 674 27.40 -8.49 7.14
N ILE A 675 27.13 -9.76 6.93
CA ILE A 675 27.87 -10.87 7.51
C ILE A 675 28.44 -11.71 6.38
N MET A 676 29.74 -11.91 6.39
CA MET A 676 30.45 -12.77 5.45
C MET A 676 31.00 -13.96 6.21
N THR A 677 30.79 -15.17 5.73
CA THR A 677 31.39 -16.36 6.36
C THR A 677 32.49 -16.93 5.51
N SER A 678 33.54 -17.44 6.15
CA SER A 678 34.62 -18.12 5.47
C SER A 678 35.15 -19.29 6.29
N ASN A 679 35.63 -20.31 5.57
CA ASN A 679 36.31 -21.45 6.12
C ASN A 679 37.85 -21.33 6.01
N ALA A 680 38.37 -20.16 5.57
CA ALA A 680 39.76 -19.88 5.42
C ALA A 680 40.55 -20.11 6.74
N GLY A 681 41.61 -20.87 6.69
CA GLY A 681 42.45 -21.20 7.87
C GLY A 681 41.80 -22.15 8.90
N ALA A 682 40.58 -22.64 8.67
CA ALA A 682 39.85 -23.51 9.60
C ALA A 682 40.61 -24.81 9.96
N PHE A 683 41.37 -25.39 9.02
CA PHE A 683 42.18 -26.57 9.25
C PHE A 683 43.28 -26.36 10.31
N LYS A 684 43.76 -25.14 10.48
CA LYS A 684 44.81 -24.80 11.42
C LYS A 684 44.29 -24.55 12.85
N LEU A 685 43.00 -24.46 13.05
CA LEU A 685 42.30 -24.35 14.34
C LEU A 685 42.01 -25.73 14.97
N GLN A 686 42.16 -26.82 14.23
CA GLN A 686 41.98 -28.15 14.81
C GLN A 686 43.15 -28.50 15.73
N PRO A 687 42.87 -29.04 16.92
CA PRO A 687 43.94 -29.49 17.82
C PRO A 687 44.66 -30.65 17.13
N GLN A 688 45.89 -30.41 16.64
CA GLN A 688 46.78 -31.52 16.27
C GLN A 688 47.09 -32.25 17.55
N LYS A 689 46.76 -33.52 17.62
CA LYS A 689 47.20 -34.44 18.69
C LYS A 689 48.71 -34.63 18.58
N THR A 690 49.49 -33.63 18.98
CA THR A 690 50.91 -33.79 19.28
C THR A 690 51.01 -34.34 20.69
N ASN A 691 51.39 -35.61 20.78
CA ASN A 691 51.78 -36.29 22.00
C ASN A 691 53.05 -35.62 22.56
N THR A 692 52.96 -34.48 23.21
CA THR A 692 54.02 -33.93 24.06
C THR A 692 53.54 -34.03 25.50
N MET A 693 54.06 -35.02 26.19
CA MET A 693 54.02 -35.15 27.64
C MET A 693 54.80 -33.98 28.27
N GLY A 694 54.12 -33.16 29.08
CA GLY A 694 54.86 -32.34 30.05
C GLY A 694 54.29 -30.89 30.19
N PHE A 695 53.67 -30.61 31.37
CA PHE A 695 53.52 -29.32 32.04
C PHE A 695 52.91 -28.15 31.20
N ALA A 696 51.67 -27.77 31.45
CA ALA A 696 51.37 -26.38 31.66
C ALA A 696 49.91 -25.95 31.59
N VAL A 697 49.47 -25.18 32.52
CA VAL A 697 48.21 -24.41 32.52
C VAL A 697 48.35 -23.08 31.74
N ASN A 698 49.56 -22.66 31.36
CA ASN A 698 49.80 -21.40 30.60
C ASN A 698 50.00 -21.60 29.08
N GLU A 699 50.18 -22.83 28.61
CA GLU A 699 50.40 -23.12 27.17
C GLU A 699 49.13 -23.05 26.34
N ASP A 700 47.95 -23.39 26.87
CA ASP A 700 46.69 -23.37 26.15
C ASP A 700 46.32 -21.97 25.64
N LYS A 701 46.55 -20.90 26.40
CA LYS A 701 46.33 -19.52 25.97
C LYS A 701 47.30 -19.07 24.88
N GLN A 702 48.58 -19.49 24.97
CA GLN A 702 49.59 -19.17 23.95
C GLN A 702 49.34 -19.95 22.64
N ILE A 703 48.92 -21.22 22.71
CA ILE A 703 48.58 -22.03 21.55
C ILE A 703 47.39 -21.43 20.84
N LYS A 704 46.34 -21.05 21.56
CA LYS A 704 45.16 -20.35 21.00
C LYS A 704 45.50 -19.02 20.33
N GLN A 705 46.34 -18.19 20.97
CA GLN A 705 46.78 -16.93 20.37
C GLN A 705 47.64 -17.14 19.12
N ASN A 706 48.47 -18.14 19.07
CA ASN A 706 49.28 -18.49 17.91
C ASN A 706 48.38 -19.02 16.77
N ALA A 707 47.39 -19.85 17.08
CA ALA A 707 46.44 -20.31 16.10
C ALA A 707 45.61 -19.14 15.48
N LYS A 708 45.15 -18.19 16.31
CA LYS A 708 44.46 -16.97 15.82
C LYS A 708 45.38 -16.12 14.92
N LYS A 709 46.68 -15.97 15.24
CA LYS A 709 47.62 -15.25 14.36
C LYS A 709 47.79 -15.95 13.02
N ILE A 710 47.94 -17.27 13.00
CA ILE A 710 48.11 -18.07 11.76
C ILE A 710 46.88 -17.96 10.88
N VAL A 711 45.66 -18.01 11.44
CA VAL A 711 44.41 -17.83 10.70
C VAL A 711 44.35 -16.41 10.09
N MET A 712 44.74 -15.38 10.87
CA MET A 712 44.77 -14.01 10.37
C MET A 712 45.79 -13.81 9.23
N GLU A 713 46.93 -14.49 9.28
CA GLU A 713 47.90 -14.45 8.18
C GLU A 713 47.36 -15.09 6.91
N GLU A 714 46.66 -16.20 7.03
CA GLU A 714 46.02 -16.86 5.88
C GLU A 714 44.90 -15.98 5.25
N VAL A 715 44.09 -15.34 6.10
CA VAL A 715 43.05 -14.38 5.67
C VAL A 715 43.67 -13.20 4.94
N LYS A 716 44.78 -12.63 5.46
CA LYS A 716 45.53 -11.55 4.80
C LYS A 716 46.15 -11.97 3.46
N ARG A 717 46.43 -13.26 3.27
CA ARG A 717 46.95 -13.83 2.04
C ARG A 717 45.83 -14.00 1.00
N GLN A 718 44.60 -14.37 1.45
CA GLN A 718 43.47 -14.68 0.58
C GLN A 718 42.68 -13.45 0.17
N PHE A 719 42.53 -12.49 1.08
CA PHE A 719 41.74 -11.27 0.85
C PHE A 719 42.68 -10.05 0.73
N LYS A 720 42.30 -9.12 -0.17
CA LYS A 720 43.04 -7.88 -0.35
C LYS A 720 42.99 -7.03 0.93
N PRO A 721 44.11 -6.37 1.29
CA PRO A 721 44.16 -5.51 2.49
C PRO A 721 43.12 -4.40 2.49
N GLU A 722 42.79 -3.85 1.31
CA GLU A 722 41.79 -2.83 1.11
C GLU A 722 40.40 -3.30 1.57
N PHE A 723 40.05 -4.53 1.27
CA PHE A 723 38.76 -5.12 1.67
C PHE A 723 38.71 -5.37 3.19
N LEU A 724 39.79 -5.95 3.76
CA LEU A 724 39.82 -6.26 5.18
C LEU A 724 39.74 -4.99 6.06
N ASN A 725 40.34 -3.88 5.62
CA ASN A 725 40.32 -2.60 6.34
C ASN A 725 38.94 -1.93 6.40
N ARG A 726 37.97 -2.38 5.59
CA ARG A 726 36.63 -1.83 5.56
C ARG A 726 35.62 -2.64 6.35
N ILE A 727 36.03 -3.80 6.82
CA ILE A 727 35.23 -4.66 7.69
C ILE A 727 35.36 -4.13 9.13
N ASP A 728 34.23 -3.96 9.81
CA ASP A 728 34.20 -3.45 11.18
C ASP A 728 34.89 -4.39 12.17
N GLU A 729 34.62 -5.71 12.06
CA GLU A 729 35.16 -6.71 12.97
C GLU A 729 35.37 -8.06 12.24
N ILE A 730 36.52 -8.69 12.50
CA ILE A 730 36.83 -10.05 12.03
C ILE A 730 36.77 -10.99 13.24
N ILE A 731 35.83 -11.95 13.19
CA ILE A 731 35.50 -12.81 14.31
C ILE A 731 35.93 -14.24 14.01
N ILE A 732 36.76 -14.82 14.87
CA ILE A 732 37.23 -16.20 14.74
C ILE A 732 36.39 -17.08 15.65
N PHE A 733 35.64 -18.02 15.07
CA PHE A 733 34.86 -19.01 15.77
C PHE A 733 35.75 -20.18 16.21
N GLU A 734 35.70 -20.49 17.49
CA GLU A 734 36.45 -21.61 18.07
C GLU A 734 35.68 -22.94 17.82
N PRO A 735 36.41 -24.09 17.77
CA PRO A 735 35.76 -25.39 17.79
C PRO A 735 34.95 -25.57 19.06
N LEU A 736 33.80 -26.24 18.94
CA LEU A 736 32.87 -26.46 20.06
C LEU A 736 33.41 -27.50 21.01
N THR A 737 33.27 -27.25 22.31
CA THR A 737 33.61 -28.20 23.37
C THR A 737 32.49 -29.20 23.60
N ASP A 738 32.78 -30.37 24.23
CA ASP A 738 31.77 -31.39 24.52
C ASP A 738 30.62 -30.86 25.39
N LYS A 739 30.91 -29.92 26.31
CA LYS A 739 29.89 -29.26 27.11
C LYS A 739 28.92 -28.40 26.25
N GLU A 740 29.48 -27.65 25.30
CA GLU A 740 28.68 -26.84 24.36
C GLU A 740 27.89 -27.72 23.42
N LEU A 741 28.45 -28.82 22.94
CA LEU A 741 27.73 -29.79 22.11
C LEU A 741 26.54 -30.41 22.88
N THR A 742 26.71 -30.71 24.20
CA THR A 742 25.60 -31.19 25.06
C THR A 742 24.48 -30.16 25.17
N GLN A 743 24.82 -28.90 25.33
CA GLN A 743 23.86 -27.81 25.35
C GLN A 743 23.12 -27.67 24.00
N ILE A 744 23.83 -27.80 22.87
CA ILE A 744 23.23 -27.76 21.53
C ILE A 744 22.22 -28.91 21.33
N VAL A 745 22.59 -30.14 21.77
CA VAL A 745 21.67 -31.29 21.75
C VAL A 745 20.41 -30.97 22.55
N THR A 746 20.57 -30.39 23.75
CA THR A 746 19.41 -30.00 24.58
C THR A 746 18.51 -29.01 23.87
N LEU A 747 19.05 -27.99 23.21
CA LEU A 747 18.26 -27.04 22.42
C LEU A 747 17.51 -27.73 21.25
N LEU A 748 18.18 -28.61 20.51
CA LEU A 748 17.54 -29.36 19.41
C LEU A 748 16.42 -30.28 19.91
N LEU A 749 16.59 -30.88 21.10
CA LEU A 749 15.55 -31.70 21.72
C LEU A 749 14.37 -30.87 22.22
N ASN A 750 14.61 -29.68 22.78
CA ASN A 750 13.54 -28.76 23.19
C ASN A 750 12.71 -28.30 21.99
N ASP A 751 13.31 -28.11 20.81
CA ASP A 751 12.56 -27.80 19.59
C ASP A 751 11.65 -28.93 19.13
N VAL A 752 12.08 -30.19 19.33
CA VAL A 752 11.22 -31.37 19.07
C VAL A 752 10.09 -31.44 20.07
N GLN A 753 10.39 -31.21 21.37
CA GLN A 753 9.38 -31.17 22.44
C GLN A 753 8.30 -30.12 22.18
N LYS A 754 8.67 -28.89 21.76
CA LYS A 754 7.71 -27.83 21.43
C LYS A 754 6.77 -28.23 20.30
N ARG A 755 7.30 -28.84 19.23
CA ARG A 755 6.45 -29.30 18.10
C ARG A 755 5.48 -30.40 18.49
N LEU A 756 5.90 -31.30 19.37
CA LEU A 756 5.01 -32.36 19.88
C LEU A 756 3.97 -31.82 20.87
N ALA A 757 4.34 -30.80 21.67
CA ALA A 757 3.40 -30.10 22.55
C ALA A 757 2.30 -29.36 21.76
N GLU A 758 2.58 -28.83 20.55
CA GLU A 758 1.57 -28.29 19.63
C GLU A 758 0.56 -29.36 19.12
N MET A 759 0.94 -30.65 19.24
CA MET A 759 0.07 -31.81 18.93
C MET A 759 -0.54 -32.45 20.18
N ASP A 760 -0.47 -31.74 21.34
CA ASP A 760 -0.90 -32.25 22.67
C ASP A 760 -0.18 -33.52 23.09
N ILE A 761 1.10 -33.67 22.77
CA ILE A 761 1.95 -34.82 23.15
C ILE A 761 3.09 -34.34 24.03
N GLU A 762 3.21 -34.90 25.24
CA GLU A 762 4.33 -34.62 26.15
C GLU A 762 5.50 -35.56 25.87
N LEU A 763 6.68 -35.01 25.51
CA LEU A 763 7.89 -35.78 25.29
C LEU A 763 8.86 -35.60 26.46
N ILE A 764 9.18 -36.69 27.16
CA ILE A 764 10.21 -36.74 28.23
C ILE A 764 11.45 -37.48 27.71
N ILE A 765 12.58 -36.83 27.81
CA ILE A 765 13.86 -37.35 27.32
C ILE A 765 14.83 -37.48 28.49
N LYS A 766 15.32 -38.70 28.72
CA LYS A 766 16.32 -38.97 29.74
C LYS A 766 17.72 -38.52 29.33
N ASP A 767 18.60 -38.26 30.30
CA ASP A 767 19.97 -37.76 30.03
C ASP A 767 20.85 -38.80 29.29
N GLU A 768 20.58 -40.07 29.43
CA GLU A 768 21.26 -41.14 28.68
C GLU A 768 21.06 -41.00 27.18
N VAL A 769 19.89 -40.52 26.74
CA VAL A 769 19.58 -40.23 25.32
C VAL A 769 20.47 -39.12 24.79
N LYS A 770 20.74 -38.09 25.58
CA LYS A 770 21.65 -36.98 25.19
C LYS A 770 23.05 -37.51 24.97
N SER A 771 23.53 -38.37 25.85
CA SER A 771 24.85 -38.98 25.75
C SER A 771 24.96 -39.92 24.55
N TYR A 772 23.90 -40.66 24.23
CA TYR A 772 23.80 -41.53 23.04
C TYR A 772 23.87 -40.69 21.74
N LEU A 773 23.10 -39.61 21.67
CA LEU A 773 23.06 -38.71 20.51
C LEU A 773 24.41 -38.02 20.29
N LEU A 774 25.10 -37.62 21.37
CA LEU A 774 26.44 -37.09 21.29
C LEU A 774 27.43 -38.13 20.75
N LYS A 775 27.46 -39.36 21.27
CA LYS A 775 28.36 -40.41 20.84
C LYS A 775 28.22 -40.73 19.34
N HIS A 776 26.98 -40.71 18.79
CA HIS A 776 26.69 -41.07 17.41
C HIS A 776 26.59 -39.88 16.46
N GLY A 777 26.52 -38.67 17.00
CA GLY A 777 26.30 -37.43 16.24
C GLY A 777 27.50 -36.46 16.29
N THR A 778 28.59 -36.75 17.02
CA THR A 778 29.75 -35.86 17.04
C THR A 778 30.79 -36.30 16.04
N ASP A 779 31.26 -35.35 15.24
CA ASP A 779 32.43 -35.48 14.39
C ASP A 779 33.33 -34.27 14.63
N THR A 780 34.58 -34.49 15.00
CA THR A 780 35.57 -33.47 15.28
C THR A 780 35.84 -32.56 14.07
N ILE A 781 35.50 -32.95 12.88
CA ILE A 781 35.74 -32.21 11.63
C ILE A 781 34.51 -31.33 11.28
N TYR A 782 33.31 -31.86 11.50
CA TYR A 782 32.07 -31.22 11.03
C TYR A 782 31.24 -30.50 12.12
N GLY A 783 31.74 -30.44 13.36
CA GLY A 783 31.12 -29.72 14.48
C GLY A 783 29.73 -30.22 14.85
N ALA A 784 28.79 -29.31 15.06
CA ALA A 784 27.41 -29.63 15.45
C ALA A 784 26.50 -30.05 14.28
N ARG A 785 26.94 -29.97 13.01
CA ARG A 785 26.09 -30.30 11.84
C ARG A 785 25.61 -31.76 11.82
N PRO A 786 26.45 -32.76 12.16
CA PRO A 786 26.02 -34.14 12.28
C PRO A 786 25.03 -34.40 13.41
N LEU A 787 25.06 -33.63 14.50
CA LEU A 787 24.12 -33.77 15.64
C LEU A 787 22.68 -33.59 15.22
N LYS A 788 22.38 -32.58 14.38
CA LYS A 788 21.03 -32.36 13.84
C LYS A 788 20.53 -33.57 13.06
N ARG A 789 21.42 -34.19 12.27
CA ARG A 789 21.10 -35.42 11.54
C ARG A 789 20.91 -36.61 12.46
N ALA A 790 21.69 -36.69 13.54
CA ALA A 790 21.54 -37.73 14.55
C ALA A 790 20.20 -37.65 15.27
N VAL A 791 19.79 -36.43 15.69
CA VAL A 791 18.46 -36.16 16.27
C VAL A 791 17.36 -36.54 15.28
N GLN A 792 17.49 -36.16 14.02
CA GLN A 792 16.52 -36.53 12.97
C GLN A 792 16.41 -38.06 12.84
N ARG A 793 17.53 -38.72 12.57
CA ARG A 793 17.57 -40.17 12.24
C ARG A 793 17.17 -41.05 13.42
N TYR A 794 17.65 -40.71 14.62
CA TYR A 794 17.48 -41.61 15.78
C TYR A 794 16.26 -41.25 16.65
N LEU A 795 15.77 -40.02 16.58
CA LEU A 795 14.62 -39.59 17.40
C LEU A 795 13.41 -39.23 16.54
N GLN A 796 13.54 -38.32 15.55
CA GLN A 796 12.40 -37.81 14.80
C GLN A 796 11.80 -38.83 13.83
N ASP A 797 12.63 -39.54 13.07
CA ASP A 797 12.15 -40.54 12.12
C ASP A 797 11.39 -41.71 12.82
N PRO A 798 11.92 -42.32 13.93
CA PRO A 798 11.15 -43.34 14.64
C PRO A 798 9.87 -42.81 15.32
N LEU A 799 9.88 -41.57 15.84
CA LEU A 799 8.68 -40.95 16.39
C LEU A 799 7.63 -40.71 15.29
N ALA A 800 8.05 -40.27 14.12
CA ALA A 800 7.15 -40.04 12.99
C ALA A 800 6.50 -41.36 12.52
N GLU A 801 7.26 -42.44 12.47
CA GLU A 801 6.72 -43.75 12.13
C GLU A 801 5.64 -44.21 13.15
N GLN A 802 5.91 -44.04 14.45
CA GLN A 802 4.93 -44.40 15.50
C GLN A 802 3.68 -43.51 15.47
N LEU A 803 3.82 -42.24 15.18
CA LEU A 803 2.68 -41.31 14.98
C LEU A 803 1.83 -41.72 13.77
N LEU A 804 2.46 -42.05 12.64
CA LEU A 804 1.76 -42.48 11.42
C LEU A 804 1.06 -43.86 11.57
N GLN A 805 1.67 -44.78 12.34
CA GLN A 805 1.07 -46.08 12.67
C GLN A 805 -0.09 -45.95 13.69
N LYS A 806 -0.41 -44.73 14.17
CA LYS A 806 -1.43 -44.45 15.20
C LYS A 806 -1.18 -45.15 16.55
N ASN A 807 0.08 -45.54 16.79
CA ASN A 807 0.49 -46.08 18.09
C ASN A 807 0.55 -44.97 19.17
N ILE A 808 0.62 -43.71 18.75
CA ILE A 808 0.65 -42.54 19.61
C ILE A 808 -0.59 -41.67 19.29
N LYS A 809 -1.37 -41.33 20.32
CA LYS A 809 -2.55 -40.46 20.21
C LYS A 809 -2.29 -39.11 20.90
N SER A 810 -3.12 -38.09 20.61
CA SER A 810 -3.11 -36.85 21.38
C SER A 810 -3.39 -37.10 22.87
N MET A 811 -2.84 -36.27 23.74
CA MET A 811 -2.89 -36.38 25.23
C MET A 811 -2.12 -37.60 25.83
N GLN A 812 -1.11 -38.11 25.12
CA GLN A 812 -0.23 -39.16 25.60
C GLN A 812 1.16 -38.60 25.97
N LYS A 813 1.81 -39.30 26.89
CA LYS A 813 3.18 -38.99 27.34
C LYS A 813 4.13 -40.01 26.76
N ILE A 814 5.19 -39.55 26.11
CA ILE A 814 6.23 -40.39 25.53
C ILE A 814 7.51 -40.24 26.35
N ILE A 815 8.02 -41.36 26.88
CA ILE A 815 9.31 -41.41 27.59
C ILE A 815 10.32 -42.05 26.66
N VAL A 816 11.37 -41.32 26.31
CA VAL A 816 12.50 -41.83 25.51
C VAL A 816 13.65 -42.17 26.46
N ASP A 817 14.09 -43.43 26.37
CA ASP A 817 15.16 -43.98 27.18
C ASP A 817 16.25 -44.64 26.27
N CYS A 818 17.44 -44.84 26.77
CA CYS A 818 18.51 -45.53 26.09
C CYS A 818 18.83 -46.83 26.80
N VAL A 819 18.53 -47.99 26.19
CA VAL A 819 18.80 -49.33 26.74
C VAL A 819 19.64 -50.07 25.72
N ASP A 820 20.75 -50.65 26.14
CA ASP A 820 21.65 -51.42 25.29
C ASP A 820 22.12 -50.70 24.00
N ASP A 821 22.49 -49.44 24.13
CA ASP A 821 22.94 -48.57 23.00
C ASP A 821 21.87 -48.46 21.87
N LYS A 822 20.57 -48.53 22.24
CA LYS A 822 19.41 -48.28 21.38
C LYS A 822 18.40 -47.41 22.08
N LEU A 823 17.75 -46.50 21.31
CA LEU A 823 16.66 -45.70 21.84
C LEU A 823 15.37 -46.52 21.89
N THR A 824 14.72 -46.48 23.06
CA THR A 824 13.44 -47.11 23.32
C THR A 824 12.37 -46.04 23.62
N PHE A 825 11.20 -46.22 23.04
CA PHE A 825 10.07 -45.28 23.18
C PHE A 825 8.99 -45.98 23.98
N LYS A 826 8.65 -45.45 25.16
CA LYS A 826 7.54 -45.93 26.01
C LYS A 826 6.42 -44.94 25.97
N VAL A 827 5.23 -45.41 25.67
CA VAL A 827 4.02 -44.59 25.63
C VAL A 827 3.22 -44.86 26.88
N ASP A 828 2.92 -43.87 27.69
CA ASP A 828 2.09 -43.96 28.88
C ASP A 828 0.70 -43.32 28.57
N ASP A 829 -0.37 -44.03 28.91
CA ASP A 829 -1.72 -43.69 28.51
C ASP A 829 -2.43 -42.62 29.39
N VAL A 830 -1.79 -42.02 30.38
CA VAL A 830 -2.45 -41.08 31.31
C VAL A 830 -1.56 -39.85 31.57
N LEU A 831 -2.03 -38.65 31.16
CA LEU A 831 -1.64 -37.42 31.81
C LEU A 831 -2.38 -37.28 33.15
N PRO A 832 -1.72 -37.18 34.31
CA PRO A 832 -2.41 -36.80 35.57
C PRO A 832 -2.87 -35.35 35.42
N THR A 833 -4.14 -35.11 35.63
CA THR A 833 -4.82 -33.81 35.57
C THR A 833 -4.37 -32.77 36.61
N GLU A 834 -3.31 -33.05 37.40
CA GLU A 834 -2.89 -32.17 38.49
C GLU A 834 -1.81 -31.13 38.20
N ASN A 835 -1.27 -31.03 36.96
CA ASN A 835 -0.16 -30.10 36.70
C ASN A 835 -0.40 -29.07 35.59
N ILE A 836 -1.64 -28.87 35.12
CA ILE A 836 -1.92 -27.84 34.12
C ILE A 836 -1.92 -26.43 34.74
N GLU A 837 -2.24 -26.27 36.02
CA GLU A 837 -2.19 -24.97 36.71
C GLU A 837 -0.75 -24.46 36.98
N ASN A 838 0.24 -25.36 37.09
CA ASN A 838 1.63 -24.95 37.37
C ASN A 838 2.48 -24.67 36.12
N LEU A 839 1.97 -24.98 34.92
CA LEU A 839 2.67 -24.64 33.67
C LEU A 839 2.25 -23.26 33.13
N THR A 840 1.07 -22.78 33.50
CA THR A 840 0.62 -21.40 33.15
C THR A 840 1.30 -20.36 34.06
N ASP A 841 1.60 -20.65 35.33
CA ASP A 841 2.26 -19.72 36.25
C ASP A 841 3.76 -19.52 35.97
N ASN A 842 4.41 -20.47 35.32
CA ASN A 842 5.81 -20.28 34.89
C ASN A 842 5.98 -19.52 33.56
N PHE A 843 4.89 -19.25 32.82
CA PHE A 843 4.91 -18.43 31.61
C PHE A 843 4.56 -16.95 31.87
N GLU A 844 3.88 -16.61 32.98
CA GLU A 844 3.55 -15.22 33.33
C GLU A 844 4.65 -14.45 34.08
N VAL A 845 5.67 -15.13 34.63
CA VAL A 845 6.77 -14.46 35.38
C VAL A 845 7.89 -13.95 34.49
N THR A 846 7.87 -14.23 33.17
CA THR A 846 8.86 -13.68 32.23
C THR A 846 8.33 -12.56 31.34
N ASN A 847 7.12 -12.02 31.61
CA ASN A 847 6.52 -10.89 30.90
C ASN A 847 6.16 -9.72 31.85
N LYS A 848 7.05 -9.39 32.79
CA LYS A 848 7.05 -8.09 33.48
C LYS A 848 8.33 -7.34 33.20
#